data_a914360cca20d8530b084881573f3c61
#
_entry.id   a914360cca20d8530b084881573f3c61
#
_cell.length_a   1.000
_cell.length_b   1.000
_cell.length_c   1.000
_cell.angle_alpha   90.00
_cell.angle_beta   90.00
_cell.angle_gamma   90.00
#
_symmetry.space_group_name_H-M   'P 1'
#
loop_
_entity.id
_entity.type
_entity.pdbx_description
1 polymer ?
#
loop_
_entity_poly.entity_id
_entity_poly.type
_entity_poly.pdbx_seq_one_letter_code
_entity_poly.pdbx_strand_id
1 'polypeptide(L)'
;LARRSPRRAAVGALAGVALLVAATGTAHAVAPPRIVIEDGVTQPVFSYADAVRERVLVESSVDSDGDGRRDLVNVDVIRPRETERGLKVPVIIDESPYYDNAGRGNESERKRYDAAGNPIKFPLFYDNYFVPRGYAFLAVDMIGTTRSDGCPTSGGAPDVLGGKAVIDWLNGRAKAYRPDGSPARATWTTGNAAMIGKSYDGTLANGVAATGVKGLKTIVPISAISGWYNYSRSHGVKYWNDEQPWLADYVDTDPPAKCAAVRQAMDEGEDDATGDYNAYWAETNYRDGTIGDVDNVRASVFAVHTVNDLNVKADHFSLWWKGLAARGVPRKVWVAQYGHIDPFDFRRDVWVRTLHRWFDHELHGIRNGIMDEPRADVEIGPNEWTTQPDWPALNAFPVTLRPGADGGLGLRPAPRGSTATFTDAPGDRGDGVTESQMVADPTAARPYRLAYVSPPLPMSARLSGTPTVNLRIKLDGPTANLTALLVDYGEDTRVDYLGRGSGIRTLDTESCHGEGTPDDDPCYRETEAVTVTSPVNVVARGWIDAQNRTSLSDPTPLTPGRYHTVRWRTLPQDYVFKPGHRIALVLAGTDADYNTETPTNAQVTVDLSGTFITVPVVLARGTAADLVAPQTMSTWQGPTEVTLPRQPRQFH
;
A
#
# COMPACT_ATOMS: atom_id res chain seq x y z
N LEU A 1 65.33 89.60 43.89
CA LEU A 1 66.74 89.26 43.92
C LEU A 1 66.93 87.80 43.52
N ALA A 2 67.25 87.55 42.32
CA ALA A 2 68.50 87.16 41.71
C ALA A 2 69.22 85.91 42.25
N ARG A 3 69.34 84.88 41.41
CA ARG A 3 70.54 84.36 40.76
C ARG A 3 70.31 83.01 40.10
N ARG A 4 70.36 82.93 38.84
CA ARG A 4 71.24 82.28 37.86
C ARG A 4 71.90 80.92 38.21
N SER A 5 71.49 79.89 37.47
CA SER A 5 72.11 78.83 36.62
C SER A 5 73.45 78.17 37.11
N PRO A 6 73.92 77.01 36.57
CA PRO A 6 73.90 76.65 35.11
C PRO A 6 73.60 75.15 34.78
N ARG A 7 73.52 74.91 33.52
CA ARG A 7 73.34 73.64 32.77
C ARG A 7 74.37 72.55 33.06
N ARG A 8 73.94 71.34 33.05
CA ARG A 8 74.74 70.20 32.53
C ARG A 8 73.80 69.24 31.81
N ALA A 9 74.13 68.87 30.54
CA ALA A 9 73.54 67.94 29.69
C ALA A 9 73.89 66.52 30.14
N ALA A 10 72.91 65.59 30.09
CA ALA A 10 73.16 64.17 30.17
C ALA A 10 72.28 63.47 29.17
N VAL A 11 72.90 62.66 28.34
CA VAL A 11 72.35 61.80 27.32
C VAL A 11 71.53 60.70 27.97
N GLY A 12 70.27 60.65 27.64
CA GLY A 12 69.39 59.55 28.16
C GLY A 12 68.97 58.64 27.02
N ALA A 13 69.30 57.40 27.13
CA ALA A 13 68.92 56.31 26.21
C ALA A 13 67.41 56.09 26.22
N LEU A 14 66.76 56.12 25.05
CA LEU A 14 65.40 55.72 24.85
C LEU A 14 65.28 54.16 24.89
N ALA A 15 64.77 53.63 25.96
CA ALA A 15 64.29 52.22 25.99
C ALA A 15 62.85 52.16 25.45
N GLY A 16 62.70 51.66 24.25
CA GLY A 16 61.39 51.40 23.63
C GLY A 16 60.75 50.19 24.31
N VAL A 17 59.68 50.41 25.06
CA VAL A 17 58.79 49.34 25.57
C VAL A 17 57.84 48.99 24.41
N ALA A 18 58.10 47.88 23.69
CA ALA A 18 57.15 47.29 22.77
C ALA A 18 56.04 46.63 23.61
N LEU A 19 54.84 47.23 23.65
CA LEU A 19 53.62 46.57 24.09
C LEU A 19 53.25 45.50 23.06
N LEU A 20 53.51 44.23 23.32
CA LEU A 20 52.84 43.09 22.65
C LEU A 20 51.38 43.09 23.10
N VAL A 21 50.47 43.61 22.28
CA VAL A 21 49.03 43.34 22.38
C VAL A 21 48.86 41.91 21.91
N ALA A 22 48.81 40.96 22.80
CA ALA A 22 48.32 39.61 22.53
C ALA A 22 46.82 39.73 22.20
N ALA A 23 46.50 39.72 20.91
CA ALA A 23 45.14 39.52 20.47
C ALA A 23 44.73 38.12 20.87
N THR A 24 44.11 37.97 22.02
CA THR A 24 43.35 36.76 22.36
C THR A 24 42.13 36.72 21.45
N GLY A 25 42.30 36.14 20.27
CA GLY A 25 41.20 35.74 19.45
C GLY A 25 40.36 34.80 20.27
N THR A 26 39.22 35.25 20.80
CA THR A 26 38.19 34.37 21.33
C THR A 26 37.75 33.54 20.14
N ALA A 27 38.24 32.30 20.05
CA ALA A 27 37.63 31.27 19.24
C ALA A 27 36.16 31.21 19.66
N HIS A 28 35.28 31.82 18.86
CA HIS A 28 33.85 31.61 19.04
C HIS A 28 33.67 30.12 18.86
N ALA A 29 33.38 29.40 19.94
CA ALA A 29 32.95 28.03 19.84
C ALA A 29 31.72 28.01 18.96
N VAL A 30 31.85 27.44 17.74
CA VAL A 30 30.74 27.26 16.84
C VAL A 30 29.71 26.42 17.64
N ALA A 31 28.53 26.97 17.83
CA ALA A 31 27.46 26.25 18.52
C ALA A 31 27.27 24.88 17.86
N PRO A 32 27.05 23.81 18.62
CA PRO A 32 26.86 22.51 18.03
C PRO A 32 25.66 22.57 17.06
N PRO A 33 25.74 21.86 15.92
CA PRO A 33 24.65 21.84 14.94
C PRO A 33 23.39 21.29 15.59
N ARG A 34 22.25 21.92 15.33
CA ARG A 34 20.96 21.55 15.91
C ARG A 34 19.85 21.58 14.87
N ILE A 35 18.87 20.71 15.03
CA ILE A 35 17.64 20.75 14.27
C ILE A 35 16.81 21.95 14.74
N VAL A 36 16.28 22.72 13.79
CA VAL A 36 15.43 23.88 14.05
C VAL A 36 13.97 23.47 13.87
N ILE A 37 13.12 23.86 14.82
CA ILE A 37 11.69 23.58 14.81
C ILE A 37 10.96 24.93 14.88
N GLU A 38 10.11 25.20 13.88
CA GLU A 38 9.23 26.38 13.86
C GLU A 38 7.81 25.93 13.49
N ASP A 39 6.81 26.50 14.12
CA ASP A 39 5.39 26.17 13.90
C ASP A 39 5.07 24.66 14.00
N GLY A 40 5.82 23.95 14.85
CA GLY A 40 5.62 22.53 15.09
C GLY A 40 6.20 21.60 14.04
N VAL A 41 7.05 22.10 13.13
CA VAL A 41 7.71 21.30 12.10
C VAL A 41 9.20 21.63 11.98
N THR A 42 9.99 20.64 11.56
CA THR A 42 11.43 20.81 11.30
C THR A 42 11.70 21.72 10.11
N GLN A 43 12.74 22.55 10.19
CA GLN A 43 13.08 23.52 9.14
C GLN A 43 14.28 23.06 8.31
N PRO A 44 14.36 23.40 7.00
CA PRO A 44 15.47 23.05 6.13
C PRO A 44 16.67 23.95 6.43
N VAL A 45 17.54 23.53 7.35
CA VAL A 45 18.71 24.29 7.80
C VAL A 45 20.05 23.61 7.47
N PHE A 46 20.01 22.39 6.90
CA PHE A 46 21.19 21.66 6.47
C PHE A 46 21.28 21.62 4.95
N SER A 47 22.49 21.82 4.42
CA SER A 47 22.73 21.82 2.96
C SER A 47 22.60 20.41 2.39
N TYR A 48 21.71 20.22 1.41
CA TYR A 48 21.59 18.96 0.68
C TYR A 48 22.84 18.67 -0.18
N ALA A 49 23.41 19.72 -0.80
CA ALA A 49 24.59 19.59 -1.64
C ALA A 49 25.83 19.11 -0.87
N ASP A 50 25.93 19.49 0.42
CA ASP A 50 27.02 19.06 1.30
C ASP A 50 26.75 17.76 2.05
N ALA A 51 25.59 17.12 1.85
CA ALA A 51 25.20 15.90 2.54
C ALA A 51 26.25 14.78 2.34
N VAL A 52 26.45 13.99 3.37
CA VAL A 52 27.30 12.78 3.30
C VAL A 52 26.53 11.71 2.57
N ARG A 53 27.12 11.18 1.50
CA ARG A 53 26.63 10.04 0.73
C ARG A 53 27.59 8.89 0.90
N GLU A 54 27.08 7.73 1.33
CA GLU A 54 27.89 6.54 1.52
C GLU A 54 27.11 5.29 1.20
N ARG A 55 27.81 4.22 0.83
CA ARG A 55 27.26 2.89 0.63
C ARG A 55 27.72 1.96 1.74
N VAL A 56 26.80 1.16 2.26
CA VAL A 56 27.06 0.20 3.34
C VAL A 56 26.43 -1.13 2.97
N LEU A 57 27.12 -2.22 3.29
CA LEU A 57 26.67 -3.60 3.16
C LEU A 57 26.33 -4.15 4.55
N VAL A 58 25.04 -4.39 4.83
CA VAL A 58 24.56 -4.88 6.12
C VAL A 58 24.41 -6.39 6.10
N GLU A 59 25.05 -7.09 7.03
CA GLU A 59 24.94 -8.55 7.17
C GLU A 59 23.55 -8.92 7.69
N SER A 60 22.77 -9.65 6.91
CA SER A 60 21.48 -10.18 7.29
C SER A 60 21.60 -11.40 8.23
N SER A 61 20.47 -11.99 8.61
CA SER A 61 20.45 -13.24 9.37
C SER A 61 20.24 -14.48 8.51
N VAL A 62 20.05 -14.31 7.21
CA VAL A 62 19.72 -15.39 6.26
C VAL A 62 20.86 -15.63 5.26
N ASP A 63 20.82 -16.81 4.65
CA ASP A 63 21.60 -17.28 3.53
C ASP A 63 20.56 -17.82 2.54
N SER A 64 20.09 -16.96 1.63
CA SER A 64 18.94 -17.27 0.78
C SER A 64 19.33 -18.00 -0.51
N ASP A 65 20.59 -17.91 -0.95
CA ASP A 65 21.09 -18.62 -2.12
C ASP A 65 21.83 -19.93 -1.77
N GLY A 66 22.02 -20.21 -0.46
CA GLY A 66 22.61 -21.45 0.03
C GLY A 66 24.12 -21.56 -0.19
N ASP A 67 24.84 -20.43 -0.34
CA ASP A 67 26.28 -20.40 -0.57
C ASP A 67 27.11 -20.63 0.71
N GLY A 68 26.48 -20.71 1.88
CA GLY A 68 27.08 -20.91 3.20
C GLY A 68 27.51 -19.60 3.86
N ARG A 69 27.10 -18.45 3.33
CA ARG A 69 27.33 -17.12 3.88
C ARG A 69 25.99 -16.41 4.12
N ARG A 70 26.00 -15.47 5.02
CA ARG A 70 24.84 -14.60 5.19
C ARG A 70 24.81 -13.53 4.11
N ASP A 71 23.63 -13.29 3.58
CA ASP A 71 23.43 -12.29 2.55
C ASP A 71 23.75 -10.89 3.04
N LEU A 72 24.36 -10.08 2.18
CA LEU A 72 24.68 -8.69 2.43
C LEU A 72 23.65 -7.78 1.75
N VAL A 73 22.98 -6.97 2.54
CA VAL A 73 22.00 -5.98 2.08
C VAL A 73 22.70 -4.68 1.74
N ASN A 74 22.58 -4.22 0.51
CA ASN A 74 23.12 -2.93 0.08
C ASN A 74 22.23 -1.80 0.58
N VAL A 75 22.85 -0.81 1.22
CA VAL A 75 22.20 0.38 1.78
C VAL A 75 22.92 1.62 1.29
N ASP A 76 22.21 2.42 0.50
CA ASP A 76 22.68 3.73 0.07
C ASP A 76 22.15 4.78 1.05
N VAL A 77 23.08 5.49 1.70
CA VAL A 77 22.82 6.43 2.80
C VAL A 77 23.06 7.85 2.34
N ILE A 78 22.14 8.77 2.62
CA ILE A 78 22.34 10.20 2.56
C ILE A 78 21.93 10.84 3.90
N ARG A 79 22.80 11.70 4.46
CA ARG A 79 22.60 12.32 5.77
C ARG A 79 23.23 13.70 5.86
N PRO A 80 22.75 14.61 6.73
CA PRO A 80 23.37 15.92 6.92
C PRO A 80 24.84 15.79 7.30
N ARG A 81 25.69 16.62 6.71
CA ARG A 81 27.14 16.67 7.01
C ARG A 81 27.41 16.91 8.50
N GLU A 82 26.52 17.60 9.17
CA GLU A 82 26.59 17.91 10.59
C GLU A 82 26.63 16.66 11.47
N THR A 83 26.18 15.51 10.97
CA THR A 83 26.30 14.21 11.67
C THR A 83 27.76 13.79 11.88
N GLU A 84 28.69 14.25 11.05
CA GLU A 84 30.13 14.08 11.23
C GLU A 84 30.68 14.90 12.43
N ARG A 85 29.92 15.88 12.88
CA ARG A 85 30.26 16.77 13.99
C ARG A 85 29.39 16.51 15.25
N GLY A 86 28.79 15.33 15.33
CA GLY A 86 28.07 14.84 16.50
C GLY A 86 26.55 15.07 16.50
N LEU A 87 25.98 15.69 15.47
CA LEU A 87 24.53 15.69 15.29
C LEU A 87 24.05 14.24 15.12
N LYS A 88 22.96 13.90 15.80
CA LYS A 88 22.27 12.61 15.60
C LYS A 88 20.90 12.85 15.00
N VAL A 89 20.59 12.10 13.95
CA VAL A 89 19.34 12.22 13.21
C VAL A 89 18.58 10.90 13.17
N PRO A 90 17.24 10.92 13.12
CA PRO A 90 16.46 9.74 12.82
C PRO A 90 16.56 9.39 11.33
N VAL A 91 16.01 8.24 10.96
CA VAL A 91 16.20 7.63 9.66
C VAL A 91 14.85 7.35 9.00
N ILE A 92 14.73 7.69 7.71
CA ILE A 92 13.64 7.26 6.82
C ILE A 92 14.23 6.23 5.86
N ILE A 93 13.57 5.10 5.71
CA ILE A 93 13.99 3.96 4.89
C ILE A 93 12.94 3.70 3.82
N ASP A 94 13.37 3.62 2.56
CA ASP A 94 12.63 2.98 1.47
C ASP A 94 13.41 1.73 1.06
N GLU A 95 12.84 0.55 1.30
CA GLU A 95 13.39 -0.73 0.87
C GLU A 95 12.62 -1.18 -0.36
N SER A 96 13.33 -1.43 -1.46
CA SER A 96 12.71 -1.68 -2.76
C SER A 96 13.42 -2.80 -3.53
N PRO A 97 12.66 -3.67 -4.23
CA PRO A 97 13.23 -4.58 -5.22
C PRO A 97 13.42 -3.94 -6.61
N TYR A 98 12.99 -2.68 -6.82
CA TYR A 98 12.79 -2.11 -8.16
C TYR A 98 13.84 -1.08 -8.61
N TYR A 99 14.88 -0.82 -7.82
CA TYR A 99 15.79 0.30 -8.08
C TYR A 99 16.56 0.22 -9.41
N ASP A 100 16.82 -0.97 -9.94
CA ASP A 100 17.54 -1.15 -11.20
C ASP A 100 16.63 -1.50 -12.40
N ASN A 101 15.45 -2.07 -12.18
CA ASN A 101 14.57 -2.51 -13.26
C ASN A 101 13.39 -1.55 -13.53
N ALA A 102 12.39 -1.52 -12.68
CA ALA A 102 11.18 -0.70 -12.86
C ALA A 102 11.37 0.76 -12.44
N GLY A 103 12.28 1.04 -11.50
CA GLY A 103 12.43 2.35 -10.87
C GLY A 103 11.32 2.64 -9.87
N ARG A 104 11.31 3.87 -9.36
CA ARG A 104 10.36 4.35 -8.33
C ARG A 104 9.57 5.57 -8.82
N GLY A 105 8.34 5.69 -8.30
CA GLY A 105 7.46 6.81 -8.62
C GLY A 105 6.86 6.77 -10.02
N ASN A 106 6.02 7.75 -10.32
CA ASN A 106 5.32 7.88 -11.60
C ASN A 106 6.28 8.07 -12.79
N GLU A 107 7.48 8.62 -12.55
CA GLU A 107 8.49 8.88 -13.57
C GLU A 107 9.50 7.73 -13.72
N SER A 108 9.32 6.61 -13.04
CA SER A 108 10.20 5.43 -13.07
C SER A 108 11.65 5.78 -12.79
N GLU A 109 11.90 6.56 -11.75
CA GLU A 109 13.23 7.02 -11.36
C GLU A 109 14.09 5.86 -10.82
N ARG A 110 15.40 5.93 -11.14
CA ARG A 110 16.40 4.93 -10.73
C ARG A 110 17.49 5.56 -9.91
N LYS A 111 18.10 4.79 -9.02
CA LYS A 111 19.33 5.21 -8.35
C LYS A 111 20.44 5.44 -9.37
N ARG A 112 21.28 6.45 -9.13
CA ARG A 112 22.48 6.70 -9.93
C ARG A 112 23.70 6.82 -9.02
N TYR A 113 24.86 6.49 -9.59
CA TYR A 113 26.11 6.42 -8.86
C TYR A 113 27.22 7.16 -9.63
N ASP A 114 28.17 7.72 -8.89
CA ASP A 114 29.40 8.27 -9.45
C ASP A 114 30.38 7.15 -9.90
N ALA A 115 31.51 7.55 -10.47
CA ALA A 115 32.52 6.60 -10.92
C ALA A 115 33.19 5.80 -9.77
N ALA A 116 33.09 6.27 -8.53
CA ALA A 116 33.57 5.59 -7.33
C ALA A 116 32.50 4.65 -6.72
N GLY A 117 31.28 4.68 -7.26
CA GLY A 117 30.16 3.86 -6.78
C GLY A 117 29.41 4.45 -5.60
N ASN A 118 29.57 5.75 -5.32
CA ASN A 118 28.76 6.45 -4.31
C ASN A 118 27.42 6.88 -4.92
N PRO A 119 26.31 6.83 -4.18
CA PRO A 119 25.01 7.25 -4.68
C PRO A 119 25.00 8.78 -4.92
N ILE A 120 24.55 9.20 -6.10
CA ILE A 120 24.43 10.62 -6.49
C ILE A 120 23.00 11.02 -6.81
N LYS A 121 22.09 10.06 -7.07
CA LYS A 121 20.65 10.27 -7.20
C LYS A 121 19.88 9.19 -6.44
N PHE A 122 18.88 9.65 -5.70
CA PHE A 122 17.89 8.80 -5.05
C PHE A 122 16.54 8.97 -5.75
N PRO A 123 15.72 7.93 -5.90
CA PRO A 123 14.38 8.07 -6.41
C PRO A 123 13.45 8.74 -5.41
N LEU A 124 12.43 9.45 -5.90
CA LEU A 124 11.46 10.19 -5.12
C LEU A 124 12.09 11.39 -4.38
N PHE A 125 11.24 12.15 -3.70
CA PHE A 125 11.62 13.43 -3.06
C PHE A 125 12.08 13.29 -1.61
N TYR A 126 12.16 12.09 -1.05
CA TYR A 126 12.33 11.92 0.40
C TYR A 126 13.66 12.47 0.91
N ASP A 127 14.74 12.17 0.23
CA ASP A 127 16.06 12.67 0.59
C ASP A 127 16.19 14.19 0.38
N ASN A 128 15.74 14.71 -0.78
CA ASN A 128 15.75 16.14 -1.09
C ASN A 128 14.97 16.97 -0.05
N TYR A 129 13.87 16.43 0.44
CA TYR A 129 12.99 17.12 1.38
C TYR A 129 13.42 16.94 2.84
N PHE A 130 13.73 15.71 3.26
CA PHE A 130 13.93 15.41 4.67
C PHE A 130 15.39 15.58 5.14
N VAL A 131 16.39 15.37 4.29
CA VAL A 131 17.80 15.53 4.70
C VAL A 131 18.10 16.97 5.12
N PRO A 132 17.69 18.03 4.41
CA PRO A 132 17.86 19.41 4.87
C PRO A 132 17.16 19.71 6.20
N ARG A 133 16.17 18.88 6.59
CA ARG A 133 15.38 19.02 7.81
C ARG A 133 15.89 18.22 9.00
N GLY A 134 17.06 17.55 8.83
CA GLY A 134 17.69 16.81 9.93
C GLY A 134 17.24 15.36 10.06
N TYR A 135 17.01 14.71 8.93
CA TYR A 135 16.84 13.26 8.80
C TYR A 135 17.99 12.65 8.00
N ALA A 136 18.20 11.37 8.12
CA ALA A 136 18.90 10.58 7.12
C ALA A 136 17.88 9.82 6.27
N PHE A 137 18.17 9.64 4.99
CA PHE A 137 17.40 8.78 4.09
C PHE A 137 18.26 7.59 3.66
N LEU A 138 17.65 6.41 3.64
CA LEU A 138 18.27 5.17 3.20
C LEU A 138 17.43 4.55 2.09
N ALA A 139 18.05 4.36 0.92
CA ALA A 139 17.51 3.54 -0.16
C ALA A 139 18.14 2.15 -0.07
N VAL A 140 17.33 1.17 0.33
CA VAL A 140 17.77 -0.21 0.61
C VAL A 140 17.39 -1.11 -0.55
N ASP A 141 18.36 -1.81 -1.13
CA ASP A 141 18.09 -2.86 -2.10
C ASP A 141 17.62 -4.12 -1.35
N MET A 142 16.44 -4.63 -1.67
CA MET A 142 15.94 -5.89 -1.12
C MET A 142 16.94 -7.04 -1.41
N ILE A 143 17.02 -8.04 -0.56
CA ILE A 143 17.89 -9.22 -0.79
C ILE A 143 17.64 -9.81 -2.19
N GLY A 144 18.72 -10.14 -2.89
CA GLY A 144 18.71 -10.70 -4.24
C GLY A 144 18.43 -9.70 -5.35
N THR A 145 18.39 -8.40 -5.05
CA THR A 145 18.10 -7.37 -6.06
C THR A 145 19.19 -6.30 -6.11
N THR A 146 19.35 -5.68 -7.28
CA THR A 146 20.25 -4.54 -7.53
C THR A 146 21.70 -4.82 -7.10
N ARG A 147 22.09 -4.49 -5.87
CA ARG A 147 23.44 -4.66 -5.32
C ARG A 147 23.47 -5.46 -4.02
N SER A 148 22.33 -5.99 -3.61
CA SER A 148 22.22 -6.90 -2.48
C SER A 148 22.54 -8.33 -2.91
N ASP A 149 23.10 -9.10 -1.98
CA ASP A 149 23.38 -10.54 -2.16
C ASP A 149 22.11 -11.39 -1.98
N GLY A 150 22.23 -12.69 -2.30
CA GLY A 150 21.20 -13.68 -2.04
C GLY A 150 20.19 -13.86 -3.17
N CYS A 151 18.98 -14.33 -2.84
CA CYS A 151 17.88 -14.57 -3.77
C CYS A 151 16.57 -13.98 -3.26
N PRO A 152 15.78 -13.28 -4.11
CA PRO A 152 14.46 -12.75 -3.74
C PRO A 152 13.44 -13.89 -3.62
N THR A 153 12.42 -13.70 -2.77
CA THR A 153 11.46 -14.75 -2.40
C THR A 153 10.00 -14.32 -2.44
N SER A 154 9.68 -13.21 -3.08
CA SER A 154 8.31 -12.65 -3.15
C SER A 154 7.61 -12.61 -1.79
N GLY A 155 8.24 -11.88 -0.85
CA GLY A 155 7.70 -11.63 0.48
C GLY A 155 8.06 -12.67 1.55
N GLY A 156 8.95 -13.60 1.26
CA GLY A 156 9.43 -14.58 2.21
C GLY A 156 10.42 -14.02 3.25
N ALA A 157 11.01 -14.93 4.04
CA ALA A 157 11.91 -14.56 5.11
C ALA A 157 13.12 -13.71 4.68
N PRO A 158 13.81 -14.00 3.56
CA PRO A 158 14.92 -13.19 3.09
C PRO A 158 14.55 -11.73 2.91
N ASP A 159 13.45 -11.44 2.22
CA ASP A 159 13.03 -10.10 1.88
C ASP A 159 12.75 -9.26 3.14
N VAL A 160 12.01 -9.83 4.10
CA VAL A 160 11.64 -9.15 5.34
C VAL A 160 12.82 -9.03 6.31
N LEU A 161 13.66 -10.05 6.41
CA LEU A 161 14.77 -10.06 7.36
C LEU A 161 15.96 -9.23 6.89
N GLY A 162 16.04 -8.94 5.58
CA GLY A 162 16.95 -7.94 5.01
C GLY A 162 16.71 -6.56 5.60
N GLY A 163 15.50 -6.03 5.46
CA GLY A 163 15.13 -4.74 6.02
C GLY A 163 15.21 -4.69 7.54
N LYS A 164 14.84 -5.79 8.21
CA LYS A 164 15.04 -5.92 9.66
C LYS A 164 16.50 -5.76 10.06
N ALA A 165 17.43 -6.38 9.31
CA ALA A 165 18.87 -6.29 9.60
C ALA A 165 19.38 -4.85 9.49
N VAL A 166 18.86 -4.05 8.55
CA VAL A 166 19.19 -2.62 8.45
C VAL A 166 18.81 -1.86 9.72
N ILE A 167 17.59 -2.08 10.25
CA ILE A 167 17.17 -1.47 11.51
C ILE A 167 18.01 -1.96 12.69
N ASP A 168 18.39 -3.23 12.69
CA ASP A 168 19.29 -3.79 13.69
C ASP A 168 20.69 -3.16 13.61
N TRP A 169 21.24 -2.92 12.42
CA TRP A 169 22.48 -2.18 12.22
C TRP A 169 22.42 -0.74 12.74
N LEU A 170 21.37 0.00 12.44
CA LEU A 170 21.15 1.35 12.95
C LEU A 170 21.15 1.42 14.48
N ASN A 171 20.90 0.30 15.15
CA ASN A 171 20.86 0.16 16.59
C ASN A 171 22.04 -0.67 17.17
N GLY A 172 23.07 -0.95 16.38
CA GLY A 172 24.29 -1.65 16.79
C GLY A 172 24.12 -3.16 17.04
N ARG A 173 23.07 -3.78 16.53
CA ARG A 173 22.75 -5.21 16.70
C ARG A 173 23.13 -6.09 15.50
N ALA A 174 23.36 -5.49 14.32
CA ALA A 174 23.86 -6.19 13.14
C ALA A 174 25.23 -5.62 12.74
N LYS A 175 26.03 -6.41 12.05
CA LYS A 175 27.28 -5.97 11.46
C LYS A 175 27.02 -5.31 10.10
N ALA A 176 27.92 -4.40 9.73
CA ALA A 176 27.94 -3.85 8.40
C ALA A 176 29.35 -3.46 7.98
N TYR A 177 29.54 -3.34 6.69
CA TYR A 177 30.83 -3.11 6.07
C TYR A 177 30.72 -2.01 5.01
N ARG A 178 31.82 -1.26 4.83
CA ARG A 178 31.98 -0.41 3.66
C ARG A 178 32.38 -1.26 2.45
N PRO A 179 32.31 -0.73 1.22
CA PRO A 179 32.72 -1.47 0.02
C PRO A 179 34.18 -1.99 0.05
N ASP A 180 35.05 -1.38 0.85
CA ASP A 180 36.44 -1.81 1.06
C ASP A 180 36.59 -2.92 2.12
N GLY A 181 35.47 -3.42 2.67
CA GLY A 181 35.43 -4.44 3.72
C GLY A 181 35.66 -3.91 5.14
N SER A 182 35.92 -2.62 5.33
CA SER A 182 36.07 -2.05 6.66
C SER A 182 34.71 -1.96 7.40
N PRO A 183 34.71 -2.15 8.76
CA PRO A 183 33.47 -2.08 9.52
C PRO A 183 32.77 -0.72 9.41
N ALA A 184 31.46 -0.74 9.18
CA ALA A 184 30.58 0.43 9.17
C ALA A 184 29.67 0.45 10.41
N ARG A 185 29.67 1.57 11.15
CA ARG A 185 28.83 1.77 12.33
C ARG A 185 27.97 3.01 12.17
N ALA A 186 26.68 2.89 12.43
CA ALA A 186 25.72 4.00 12.34
C ALA A 186 25.75 4.86 13.62
N THR A 187 26.90 5.44 13.97
CA THR A 187 27.05 6.26 15.19
C THR A 187 26.37 7.63 15.08
N TRP A 188 25.98 8.01 13.90
CA TRP A 188 25.35 9.29 13.52
C TRP A 188 23.82 9.30 13.71
N THR A 189 23.19 8.17 13.96
CA THR A 189 21.72 8.09 14.11
C THR A 189 21.27 8.14 15.57
N THR A 190 20.00 8.54 15.76
CA THR A 190 19.28 8.39 17.04
C THR A 190 18.88 6.95 17.33
N GLY A 191 18.90 6.07 16.32
CA GLY A 191 18.35 4.71 16.35
C GLY A 191 16.84 4.64 16.07
N ASN A 192 16.14 5.78 15.93
CA ASN A 192 14.74 5.82 15.52
C ASN A 192 14.66 5.72 13.99
N ALA A 193 13.86 4.78 13.48
CA ALA A 193 13.66 4.57 12.05
C ALA A 193 12.17 4.58 11.68
N ALA A 194 11.88 5.04 10.46
CA ALA A 194 10.64 4.85 9.76
C ALA A 194 10.88 4.02 8.50
N MET A 195 9.88 3.24 8.06
CA MET A 195 9.86 2.67 6.71
C MET A 195 8.67 3.23 5.93
N ILE A 196 8.88 3.54 4.67
CA ILE A 196 7.86 4.06 3.74
C ILE A 196 8.04 3.40 2.38
N GLY A 197 6.94 3.16 1.68
CA GLY A 197 6.99 2.70 0.31
C GLY A 197 5.63 2.31 -0.25
N LYS A 198 5.54 2.24 -1.58
CA LYS A 198 4.33 1.82 -2.29
C LYS A 198 4.48 0.38 -2.77
N SER A 199 3.36 -0.37 -2.80
CA SER A 199 3.33 -1.72 -3.37
C SER A 199 4.25 -2.68 -2.60
N TYR A 200 5.21 -3.31 -3.25
CA TYR A 200 6.16 -4.21 -2.61
C TYR A 200 6.97 -3.51 -1.51
N ASP A 201 7.42 -2.29 -1.71
CA ASP A 201 8.19 -1.53 -0.71
C ASP A 201 7.37 -1.27 0.56
N GLY A 202 6.08 -0.93 0.40
CA GLY A 202 5.15 -0.83 1.52
C GLY A 202 4.84 -2.19 2.17
N THR A 203 4.90 -3.26 1.37
CA THR A 203 4.76 -4.65 1.82
C THR A 203 5.93 -5.05 2.72
N LEU A 204 7.16 -4.69 2.33
CA LEU A 204 8.37 -4.87 3.15
C LEU A 204 8.24 -4.11 4.48
N ALA A 205 7.73 -2.87 4.45
CA ALA A 205 7.46 -2.11 5.69
C ALA A 205 6.47 -2.84 6.61
N ASN A 206 5.37 -3.43 6.07
CA ASN A 206 4.45 -4.26 6.84
C ASN A 206 5.14 -5.50 7.43
N GLY A 207 5.89 -6.24 6.61
CA GLY A 207 6.61 -7.45 7.02
C GLY A 207 7.62 -7.18 8.12
N VAL A 208 8.47 -6.15 7.94
CA VAL A 208 9.48 -5.76 8.95
C VAL A 208 8.82 -5.29 10.25
N ALA A 209 7.73 -4.52 10.19
CA ALA A 209 6.99 -4.12 11.39
C ALA A 209 6.40 -5.32 12.13
N ALA A 210 5.89 -6.32 11.40
CA ALA A 210 5.33 -7.55 11.96
C ALA A 210 6.38 -8.42 12.69
N THR A 211 7.68 -8.24 12.43
CA THR A 211 8.75 -8.89 13.22
C THR A 211 8.90 -8.33 14.63
N GLY A 212 8.32 -7.16 14.93
CA GLY A 212 8.46 -6.46 16.20
C GLY A 212 9.85 -5.86 16.44
N VAL A 213 10.64 -5.60 15.39
CA VAL A 213 12.00 -5.09 15.49
C VAL A 213 12.08 -3.80 16.30
N LYS A 214 13.02 -3.73 17.23
CA LYS A 214 13.23 -2.55 18.07
C LYS A 214 13.96 -1.46 17.28
N GLY A 215 13.50 -0.22 17.40
CA GLY A 215 14.04 0.94 16.68
C GLY A 215 13.14 1.41 15.55
N LEU A 216 12.30 0.55 14.98
CA LEU A 216 11.25 0.95 14.06
C LEU A 216 10.14 1.68 14.85
N LYS A 217 9.93 2.96 14.58
CA LYS A 217 8.96 3.82 15.26
C LYS A 217 7.64 3.94 14.51
N THR A 218 7.72 3.98 13.20
CA THR A 218 6.55 4.12 12.33
C THR A 218 6.76 3.46 10.99
N ILE A 219 5.67 3.07 10.34
CA ILE A 219 5.65 2.66 8.94
C ILE A 219 4.59 3.44 8.18
N VAL A 220 4.83 3.66 6.89
CA VAL A 220 3.91 4.31 5.96
C VAL A 220 3.71 3.41 4.74
N PRO A 221 2.91 2.33 4.88
CA PRO A 221 2.62 1.40 3.79
C PRO A 221 1.58 2.01 2.85
N ILE A 222 1.94 2.15 1.57
CA ILE A 222 1.08 2.70 0.51
C ILE A 222 0.69 1.56 -0.43
N SER A 223 -0.61 1.28 -0.61
CA SER A 223 -1.11 0.20 -1.47
C SER A 223 -0.32 -1.10 -1.29
N ALA A 224 -0.20 -1.54 -0.03
CA ALA A 224 0.75 -2.56 0.42
C ALA A 224 0.07 -3.89 0.73
N ILE A 225 0.75 -4.99 0.44
CA ILE A 225 0.34 -6.35 0.77
C ILE A 225 0.50 -6.58 2.27
N SER A 226 -0.42 -7.33 2.89
CA SER A 226 -0.34 -7.78 4.28
C SER A 226 -0.34 -9.30 4.43
N GLY A 227 -0.50 -10.01 3.31
CA GLY A 227 -0.43 -11.47 3.23
C GLY A 227 -0.56 -11.89 1.78
N TRP A 228 0.44 -12.58 1.26
CA TRP A 228 0.62 -12.85 -0.17
C TRP A 228 -0.43 -13.79 -0.77
N TYR A 229 -1.04 -14.68 0.05
CA TYR A 229 -2.19 -15.45 -0.42
C TYR A 229 -3.30 -14.56 -0.99
N ASN A 230 -3.65 -13.48 -0.29
CA ASN A 230 -4.69 -12.56 -0.76
C ASN A 230 -4.27 -11.73 -1.99
N TYR A 231 -2.97 -11.60 -2.24
CA TYR A 231 -2.46 -10.97 -3.47
C TYR A 231 -2.74 -11.85 -4.68
N SER A 232 -2.47 -13.14 -4.57
CA SER A 232 -2.56 -14.11 -5.67
C SER A 232 -3.92 -14.83 -5.73
N ARG A 233 -4.71 -14.86 -4.63
CA ARG A 233 -5.91 -15.70 -4.51
C ARG A 233 -7.03 -15.08 -3.68
N SER A 234 -8.26 -15.54 -3.90
CA SER A 234 -9.43 -15.26 -3.05
C SER A 234 -10.22 -16.53 -2.80
N HIS A 235 -10.22 -17.03 -1.55
CA HIS A 235 -11.06 -18.16 -1.12
C HIS A 235 -10.98 -19.37 -2.07
N GLY A 236 -9.76 -19.77 -2.48
CA GLY A 236 -9.51 -20.87 -3.39
C GLY A 236 -9.52 -20.51 -4.89
N VAL A 237 -9.98 -19.31 -5.26
CA VAL A 237 -9.92 -18.81 -6.64
C VAL A 237 -8.60 -18.12 -6.89
N LYS A 238 -7.91 -18.46 -7.97
CA LYS A 238 -6.62 -17.89 -8.35
C LYS A 238 -6.81 -16.66 -9.24
N TYR A 239 -6.15 -15.57 -8.86
CA TYR A 239 -6.01 -14.38 -9.70
C TYR A 239 -4.90 -14.55 -10.73
N TRP A 240 -3.81 -15.21 -10.33
CA TRP A 240 -2.60 -15.44 -11.09
C TRP A 240 -2.13 -16.89 -10.90
N ASN A 241 -1.44 -17.40 -11.90
CA ASN A 241 -0.65 -18.64 -11.82
C ASN A 241 0.83 -18.25 -11.95
N ASP A 242 1.72 -18.98 -11.30
CA ASP A 242 3.19 -18.78 -11.33
C ASP A 242 3.62 -17.36 -10.89
N GLU A 243 2.80 -16.64 -10.12
CA GLU A 243 3.01 -15.22 -9.81
C GLU A 243 4.23 -15.00 -8.91
N GLN A 244 4.41 -15.86 -7.91
CA GLN A 244 5.48 -15.68 -6.93
C GLN A 244 6.86 -15.95 -7.56
N PRO A 245 7.10 -17.08 -8.24
CA PRO A 245 8.38 -17.32 -8.91
C PRO A 245 8.65 -16.34 -10.04
N TRP A 246 7.59 -15.92 -10.77
CA TRP A 246 7.71 -14.90 -11.82
C TRP A 246 8.15 -13.55 -11.26
N LEU A 247 7.53 -13.08 -10.15
CA LEU A 247 7.86 -11.80 -9.54
C LEU A 247 9.28 -11.81 -8.97
N ALA A 248 9.70 -12.93 -8.36
CA ALA A 248 11.07 -13.11 -7.90
C ALA A 248 12.08 -13.05 -9.07
N ASP A 249 11.78 -13.72 -10.19
CA ASP A 249 12.62 -13.66 -11.40
C ASP A 249 12.69 -12.27 -12.01
N TYR A 250 11.56 -11.55 -12.02
CA TYR A 250 11.47 -10.19 -12.55
C TYR A 250 12.34 -9.18 -11.80
N VAL A 251 12.49 -9.33 -10.48
CA VAL A 251 13.31 -8.41 -9.66
C VAL A 251 14.74 -8.91 -9.43
N ASP A 252 15.02 -10.17 -9.71
CA ASP A 252 16.35 -10.78 -9.61
C ASP A 252 17.31 -10.14 -10.63
N THR A 253 18.46 -9.67 -10.18
CA THR A 253 19.49 -9.07 -11.04
C THR A 253 20.68 -10.00 -11.27
N ASP A 254 20.66 -11.17 -10.69
CA ASP A 254 21.69 -12.20 -10.82
C ASP A 254 21.47 -13.08 -12.07
N PRO A 255 22.48 -13.86 -12.49
CA PRO A 255 22.28 -14.87 -13.53
C PRO A 255 21.15 -15.84 -13.14
N PRO A 256 20.21 -16.17 -14.06
CA PRO A 256 19.01 -16.96 -13.74
C PRO A 256 19.27 -18.31 -13.04
N ALA A 257 20.45 -18.89 -13.22
CA ALA A 257 20.81 -20.16 -12.59
C ALA A 257 21.08 -20.07 -11.08
N LYS A 258 21.44 -18.87 -10.57
CA LYS A 258 21.76 -18.68 -9.14
C LYS A 258 20.55 -18.97 -8.25
N CYS A 259 19.42 -18.39 -8.58
CA CYS A 259 18.20 -18.48 -7.77
C CYS A 259 17.16 -19.51 -8.28
N ALA A 260 17.53 -20.34 -9.27
CA ALA A 260 16.62 -21.30 -9.89
C ALA A 260 15.97 -22.27 -8.88
N ALA A 261 16.73 -22.76 -7.90
CA ALA A 261 16.19 -23.65 -6.87
C ALA A 261 15.21 -22.96 -5.92
N VAL A 262 15.43 -21.67 -5.63
CA VAL A 262 14.51 -20.85 -4.81
C VAL A 262 13.20 -20.64 -5.57
N ARG A 263 13.26 -20.28 -6.85
CA ARG A 263 12.06 -20.11 -7.69
C ARG A 263 11.28 -21.42 -7.85
N GLN A 264 11.97 -22.56 -8.02
CA GLN A 264 11.29 -23.85 -8.05
C GLN A 264 10.56 -24.16 -6.73
N ALA A 265 11.18 -23.87 -5.58
CA ALA A 265 10.53 -24.08 -4.29
C ALA A 265 9.31 -23.16 -4.09
N MET A 266 9.33 -21.96 -4.67
CA MET A 266 8.19 -21.05 -4.66
C MET A 266 7.05 -21.58 -5.55
N ASP A 267 7.34 -22.04 -6.75
CA ASP A 267 6.39 -22.67 -7.68
C ASP A 267 5.68 -23.87 -7.03
N GLU A 268 6.48 -24.79 -6.44
CA GLU A 268 5.94 -25.92 -5.70
C GLU A 268 5.10 -25.48 -4.47
N GLY A 269 5.52 -24.39 -3.80
CA GLY A 269 4.89 -23.86 -2.59
C GLY A 269 3.57 -23.15 -2.84
N GLU A 270 3.45 -22.38 -3.93
CA GLU A 270 2.21 -21.66 -4.21
C GLU A 270 1.05 -22.58 -4.62
N ASP A 271 1.34 -23.79 -5.11
CA ASP A 271 0.35 -24.84 -5.41
C ASP A 271 -0.80 -24.35 -6.31
N ASP A 272 -0.47 -24.05 -7.57
CA ASP A 272 -1.45 -23.62 -8.56
C ASP A 272 -2.43 -24.72 -8.98
N ALA A 273 -2.15 -25.97 -8.60
CA ALA A 273 -3.05 -27.08 -8.89
C ALA A 273 -4.34 -27.03 -8.08
N THR A 274 -4.28 -26.58 -6.82
CA THR A 274 -5.47 -26.55 -5.93
C THR A 274 -5.96 -25.14 -5.62
N GLY A 275 -5.07 -24.15 -5.55
CA GLY A 275 -5.39 -22.81 -5.09
C GLY A 275 -5.59 -22.68 -3.57
N ASP A 276 -5.31 -23.73 -2.81
CA ASP A 276 -5.53 -23.80 -1.37
C ASP A 276 -4.48 -23.03 -0.56
N TYR A 277 -4.83 -22.66 0.66
CA TYR A 277 -3.91 -22.07 1.63
C TYR A 277 -3.07 -23.16 2.29
N ASN A 278 -1.75 -23.01 2.31
CA ASN A 278 -0.82 -23.98 2.85
C ASN A 278 0.31 -23.32 3.68
N ALA A 279 1.35 -24.06 4.04
CA ALA A 279 2.47 -23.59 4.86
C ALA A 279 3.28 -22.47 4.19
N TYR A 280 3.41 -22.48 2.87
CA TYR A 280 4.07 -21.42 2.09
C TYR A 280 3.35 -20.08 2.26
N TRP A 281 2.02 -20.09 2.12
CA TRP A 281 1.20 -18.89 2.33
C TRP A 281 1.15 -18.43 3.78
N ALA A 282 1.30 -19.36 4.74
CA ALA A 282 1.40 -19.02 6.16
C ALA A 282 2.73 -18.30 6.46
N GLU A 283 3.81 -18.64 5.79
CA GLU A 283 5.08 -17.94 5.92
C GLU A 283 4.97 -16.48 5.49
N THR A 284 4.38 -16.23 4.34
CA THR A 284 4.27 -14.90 3.72
C THR A 284 3.03 -14.10 4.17
N ASN A 285 2.42 -14.46 5.28
CA ASN A 285 1.28 -13.76 5.88
C ASN A 285 1.74 -12.96 7.11
N TYR A 286 1.81 -11.63 7.00
CA TYR A 286 2.30 -10.77 8.09
C TYR A 286 1.24 -10.45 9.16
N ARG A 287 0.01 -10.94 9.00
CA ARG A 287 -1.09 -10.72 9.95
C ARG A 287 -1.13 -11.74 11.07
N ASP A 288 -0.79 -12.98 10.78
CA ASP A 288 -0.80 -14.12 11.70
C ASP A 288 0.14 -15.26 11.22
N GLY A 289 1.23 -14.90 10.53
CA GLY A 289 2.16 -15.84 9.91
C GLY A 289 3.40 -16.16 10.75
N THR A 290 4.33 -16.88 10.13
CA THR A 290 5.53 -17.38 10.82
C THR A 290 6.71 -16.40 10.80
N ILE A 291 6.86 -15.57 9.76
CA ILE A 291 7.89 -14.52 9.69
C ILE A 291 7.50 -13.34 10.58
N GLY A 292 6.22 -12.99 10.55
CA GLY A 292 5.69 -11.83 11.25
C GLY A 292 4.24 -12.01 11.65
N ASP A 293 3.84 -11.26 12.68
CA ASP A 293 2.49 -11.27 13.23
C ASP A 293 2.11 -9.83 13.61
N VAL A 294 0.89 -9.41 13.29
CA VAL A 294 0.35 -8.10 13.68
C VAL A 294 0.41 -7.87 15.19
N ASP A 295 0.41 -8.95 15.97
CA ASP A 295 0.55 -8.92 17.43
C ASP A 295 1.91 -8.39 17.91
N ASN A 296 2.93 -8.48 17.06
CA ASN A 296 4.28 -7.98 17.35
C ASN A 296 4.48 -6.52 16.97
N VAL A 297 3.56 -5.92 16.19
CA VAL A 297 3.70 -4.54 15.69
C VAL A 297 3.78 -3.55 16.85
N ARG A 298 4.89 -2.81 16.93
CA ARG A 298 5.17 -1.76 17.94
C ARG A 298 5.18 -0.37 17.32
N ALA A 299 5.45 -0.31 16.02
CA ALA A 299 5.49 0.93 15.24
C ALA A 299 4.08 1.49 15.06
N SER A 300 3.93 2.81 15.05
CA SER A 300 2.71 3.45 14.55
C SER A 300 2.57 3.23 13.05
N VAL A 301 1.35 3.35 12.50
CA VAL A 301 1.09 3.06 11.09
C VAL A 301 0.29 4.19 10.45
N PHE A 302 0.85 4.80 9.41
CA PHE A 302 0.08 5.67 8.51
C PHE A 302 -0.15 4.94 7.18
N ALA A 303 -1.25 4.23 7.07
CA ALA A 303 -1.60 3.50 5.85
C ALA A 303 -2.23 4.43 4.82
N VAL A 304 -1.88 4.24 3.55
CA VAL A 304 -2.58 4.83 2.42
C VAL A 304 -3.02 3.71 1.48
N HIS A 305 -4.27 3.68 1.11
CA HIS A 305 -4.77 2.68 0.17
C HIS A 305 -5.87 3.22 -0.73
N THR A 306 -5.88 2.75 -1.96
CA THR A 306 -6.91 3.09 -2.94
C THR A 306 -7.87 1.92 -3.08
N VAL A 307 -9.17 2.16 -2.87
CA VAL A 307 -10.16 1.06 -2.81
C VAL A 307 -10.46 0.42 -4.17
N ASN A 308 -10.06 1.07 -5.25
CA ASN A 308 -10.17 0.54 -6.61
C ASN A 308 -8.84 -0.03 -7.13
N ASP A 309 -7.87 -0.23 -6.25
CA ASP A 309 -6.65 -0.95 -6.56
C ASP A 309 -6.97 -2.44 -6.78
N LEU A 310 -6.86 -2.88 -8.03
CA LEU A 310 -7.11 -4.27 -8.42
C LEU A 310 -5.82 -5.08 -8.59
N ASN A 311 -4.67 -4.42 -8.40
CA ASN A 311 -3.38 -5.08 -8.24
C ASN A 311 -3.18 -5.50 -6.77
N VAL A 312 -2.90 -4.56 -5.88
CA VAL A 312 -2.90 -4.83 -4.43
C VAL A 312 -4.28 -4.50 -3.88
N LYS A 313 -5.14 -5.50 -3.85
CA LYS A 313 -6.56 -5.34 -3.54
C LYS A 313 -6.79 -4.79 -2.13
N ALA A 314 -7.85 -4.00 -1.97
CA ALA A 314 -8.11 -3.26 -0.73
C ALA A 314 -8.35 -4.12 0.52
N ASP A 315 -8.56 -5.43 0.38
CA ASP A 315 -8.65 -6.34 1.53
C ASP A 315 -7.32 -6.44 2.30
N HIS A 316 -6.17 -6.22 1.65
CA HIS A 316 -4.88 -6.15 2.31
C HIS A 316 -4.85 -5.09 3.40
N PHE A 317 -5.20 -3.84 3.06
CA PHE A 317 -5.19 -2.78 4.07
C PHE A 317 -6.30 -2.98 5.11
N SER A 318 -7.49 -3.41 4.71
CA SER A 318 -8.62 -3.54 5.63
C SER A 318 -8.41 -4.61 6.70
N LEU A 319 -7.79 -5.73 6.34
CA LEU A 319 -7.44 -6.81 7.27
C LEU A 319 -6.30 -6.38 8.20
N TRP A 320 -5.27 -5.74 7.65
CA TRP A 320 -4.17 -5.16 8.42
C TRP A 320 -4.67 -4.11 9.41
N TRP A 321 -5.46 -3.15 8.93
CA TRP A 321 -6.08 -2.09 9.72
C TRP A 321 -6.90 -2.63 10.90
N LYS A 322 -7.68 -3.68 10.65
CA LYS A 322 -8.46 -4.36 11.68
C LYS A 322 -7.56 -5.04 12.73
N GLY A 323 -6.49 -5.70 12.30
CA GLY A 323 -5.49 -6.30 13.20
C GLY A 323 -4.82 -5.27 14.09
N LEU A 324 -4.34 -4.17 13.50
CA LEU A 324 -3.74 -3.04 14.23
C LEU A 324 -4.73 -2.42 15.24
N ALA A 325 -6.01 -2.28 14.86
CA ALA A 325 -7.06 -1.80 15.75
C ALA A 325 -7.24 -2.68 16.99
N ALA A 326 -7.26 -3.99 16.80
CA ALA A 326 -7.43 -4.95 17.89
C ALA A 326 -6.28 -4.90 18.90
N ARG A 327 -5.11 -4.41 18.50
CA ARG A 327 -3.90 -4.25 19.34
C ARG A 327 -3.71 -2.83 19.87
N GLY A 328 -4.60 -1.90 19.50
CA GLY A 328 -4.49 -0.50 19.94
C GLY A 328 -3.28 0.22 19.36
N VAL A 329 -2.75 -0.22 18.21
CA VAL A 329 -1.62 0.43 17.53
C VAL A 329 -2.03 1.84 17.12
N PRO A 330 -1.23 2.89 17.45
CA PRO A 330 -1.46 4.23 16.94
C PRO A 330 -1.45 4.23 15.42
N ARG A 331 -2.49 4.77 14.79
CA ARG A 331 -2.63 4.64 13.35
C ARG A 331 -3.44 5.76 12.71
N LYS A 332 -3.15 6.04 11.43
CA LYS A 332 -3.87 6.95 10.53
C LYS A 332 -4.07 6.27 9.18
N VAL A 333 -5.13 6.60 8.45
CA VAL A 333 -5.37 6.05 7.10
C VAL A 333 -5.90 7.11 6.15
N TRP A 334 -5.41 7.07 4.92
CA TRP A 334 -6.04 7.67 3.76
C TRP A 334 -6.65 6.58 2.88
N VAL A 335 -7.89 6.79 2.47
CA VAL A 335 -8.63 5.88 1.57
C VAL A 335 -9.06 6.67 0.35
N ALA A 336 -8.55 6.31 -0.83
CA ALA A 336 -8.79 7.05 -2.08
C ALA A 336 -9.48 6.19 -3.14
N GLN A 337 -9.97 6.82 -4.23
CA GLN A 337 -10.78 6.19 -5.27
C GLN A 337 -10.00 5.77 -6.53
N TYR A 338 -8.69 5.92 -6.52
CA TYR A 338 -7.81 5.59 -7.65
C TYR A 338 -7.52 4.10 -7.78
N GLY A 339 -6.80 3.70 -8.85
CA GLY A 339 -6.15 2.40 -8.98
C GLY A 339 -4.84 2.33 -8.19
N HIS A 340 -3.84 1.60 -8.68
CA HIS A 340 -2.56 1.37 -7.97
C HIS A 340 -1.62 2.59 -8.05
N ILE A 341 -1.90 3.67 -7.31
CA ILE A 341 -1.25 4.98 -7.41
C ILE A 341 -0.73 5.48 -6.06
N ASP A 342 0.36 6.28 -6.10
CA ASP A 342 0.96 6.91 -4.93
C ASP A 342 0.21 8.20 -4.53
N PRO A 343 0.06 8.52 -3.23
CA PRO A 343 -0.55 9.79 -2.79
C PRO A 343 0.21 11.04 -3.24
N PHE A 344 1.50 10.92 -3.55
CA PHE A 344 2.26 12.00 -4.17
C PHE A 344 1.72 12.39 -5.56
N ASP A 345 1.06 11.43 -6.25
CA ASP A 345 0.49 11.67 -7.57
C ASP A 345 -0.96 12.16 -7.54
N PHE A 346 -1.77 11.79 -6.52
CA PHE A 346 -3.17 12.22 -6.50
C PHE A 346 -3.52 13.31 -5.47
N ARG A 347 -2.62 13.59 -4.48
CA ARG A 347 -2.87 14.60 -3.44
C ARG A 347 -1.57 15.23 -2.93
N ARG A 348 -0.67 15.56 -3.83
CA ARG A 348 0.74 15.91 -3.58
C ARG A 348 0.99 16.87 -2.43
N ASP A 349 0.47 18.08 -2.50
CA ASP A 349 0.74 19.14 -1.49
C ASP A 349 0.27 18.78 -0.09
N VAL A 350 -0.90 18.13 0.02
CA VAL A 350 -1.43 17.68 1.31
C VAL A 350 -0.61 16.49 1.81
N TRP A 351 -0.18 15.60 0.90
CA TRP A 351 0.66 14.46 1.22
C TRP A 351 2.00 14.88 1.82
N VAL A 352 2.75 15.73 1.13
CA VAL A 352 4.07 16.19 1.60
C VAL A 352 3.98 16.83 2.99
N ARG A 353 2.99 17.72 3.20
CA ARG A 353 2.79 18.36 4.51
C ARG A 353 2.37 17.37 5.60
N THR A 354 1.49 16.42 5.28
CA THR A 354 1.01 15.43 6.26
C THR A 354 2.12 14.46 6.62
N LEU A 355 2.88 13.98 5.64
CA LEU A 355 4.01 13.09 5.84
C LEU A 355 5.11 13.75 6.69
N HIS A 356 5.40 15.03 6.43
CA HIS A 356 6.35 15.81 7.22
C HIS A 356 5.93 15.89 8.70
N ARG A 357 4.69 16.28 8.98
CA ARG A 357 4.15 16.32 10.35
C ARG A 357 4.13 14.95 11.01
N TRP A 358 3.87 13.89 10.24
CA TRP A 358 3.87 12.52 10.73
C TRP A 358 5.27 12.09 11.18
N PHE A 359 6.28 12.26 10.34
CA PHE A 359 7.66 11.92 10.70
C PHE A 359 8.22 12.80 11.82
N ASP A 360 7.90 14.09 11.83
CA ASP A 360 8.27 14.99 12.91
C ASP A 360 7.71 14.51 14.27
N HIS A 361 6.46 14.06 14.28
CA HIS A 361 5.85 13.50 15.48
C HIS A 361 6.51 12.20 15.91
N GLU A 362 6.62 11.24 15.00
CA GLU A 362 7.02 9.87 15.32
C GLU A 362 8.52 9.71 15.54
N LEU A 363 9.34 10.48 14.83
CA LEU A 363 10.79 10.31 14.84
C LEU A 363 11.50 11.34 15.72
N HIS A 364 11.04 12.60 15.73
CA HIS A 364 11.59 13.66 16.58
C HIS A 364 10.79 13.89 17.87
N GLY A 365 9.59 13.32 18.00
CA GLY A 365 8.73 13.49 19.17
C GLY A 365 8.07 14.88 19.24
N ILE A 366 7.95 15.57 18.11
CA ILE A 366 7.35 16.91 18.05
C ILE A 366 5.83 16.81 18.22
N ARG A 367 5.28 17.51 19.19
CA ARG A 367 3.84 17.60 19.42
C ARG A 367 3.21 18.63 18.50
N ASN A 368 2.84 18.20 17.30
CA ASN A 368 2.27 19.06 16.24
C ASN A 368 0.77 18.83 15.99
N GLY A 369 0.10 18.07 16.85
CA GLY A 369 -1.33 17.84 16.81
C GLY A 369 -1.81 16.80 15.78
N ILE A 370 -0.92 16.17 15.00
CA ILE A 370 -1.33 15.22 13.96
C ILE A 370 -2.07 13.99 14.50
N MET A 371 -1.76 13.55 15.72
CA MET A 371 -2.43 12.43 16.38
C MET A 371 -3.77 12.81 17.04
N ASP A 372 -4.07 14.10 17.16
CA ASP A 372 -5.35 14.62 17.65
C ASP A 372 -6.39 14.74 16.53
N GLU A 373 -5.95 14.67 15.27
CA GLU A 373 -6.82 14.68 14.09
C GLU A 373 -7.61 13.37 13.94
N PRO A 374 -8.75 13.38 13.21
CA PRO A 374 -9.44 12.16 12.83
C PRO A 374 -8.49 11.14 12.17
N ARG A 375 -8.66 9.85 12.49
CA ARG A 375 -7.77 8.80 11.98
C ARG A 375 -7.90 8.54 10.50
N ALA A 376 -9.09 8.71 9.95
CA ALA A 376 -9.36 8.39 8.55
C ALA A 376 -9.69 9.63 7.75
N ASP A 377 -9.06 9.76 6.61
CA ASP A 377 -9.31 10.74 5.57
C ASP A 377 -9.73 9.96 4.31
N VAL A 378 -10.97 10.17 3.84
CA VAL A 378 -11.61 9.30 2.85
C VAL A 378 -12.12 10.11 1.68
N GLU A 379 -11.74 9.73 0.48
CA GLU A 379 -12.26 10.28 -0.77
C GLU A 379 -13.61 9.64 -1.10
N ILE A 380 -14.67 10.45 -1.14
CA ILE A 380 -16.05 10.02 -1.37
C ILE A 380 -16.58 10.36 -2.78
N GLY A 381 -15.80 11.06 -3.57
CA GLY A 381 -16.02 11.41 -4.97
C GLY A 381 -14.74 12.01 -5.53
N PRO A 382 -14.59 12.23 -6.83
CA PRO A 382 -13.36 12.74 -7.44
C PRO A 382 -12.88 14.04 -6.78
N ASN A 383 -11.74 13.99 -6.07
CA ASN A 383 -11.17 15.07 -5.25
C ASN A 383 -12.09 15.58 -4.11
N GLU A 384 -13.12 14.83 -3.72
CA GLU A 384 -13.99 15.16 -2.61
C GLU A 384 -13.64 14.32 -1.38
N TRP A 385 -13.04 14.95 -0.36
CA TRP A 385 -12.51 14.30 0.83
C TRP A 385 -13.33 14.60 2.08
N THR A 386 -13.48 13.59 2.93
CA THR A 386 -14.11 13.71 4.25
C THR A 386 -13.23 13.06 5.32
N THR A 387 -13.18 13.69 6.50
CA THR A 387 -12.50 13.14 7.67
C THR A 387 -13.47 12.42 8.59
N GLN A 388 -13.04 11.33 9.21
CA GLN A 388 -13.87 10.57 10.14
C GLN A 388 -13.03 9.89 11.24
N PRO A 389 -13.65 9.58 12.41
CA PRO A 389 -12.90 9.07 13.57
C PRO A 389 -12.13 7.78 13.33
N ASP A 390 -12.60 6.90 12.46
CA ASP A 390 -11.95 5.63 12.08
C ASP A 390 -12.49 5.14 10.73
N TRP A 391 -11.89 4.13 10.14
CA TRP A 391 -12.41 3.42 8.98
C TRP A 391 -12.62 1.93 9.33
N PRO A 392 -13.74 1.30 8.90
CA PRO A 392 -14.93 1.89 8.28
C PRO A 392 -15.59 2.94 9.14
N ALA A 393 -16.49 3.74 8.56
CA ALA A 393 -17.23 4.76 9.30
C ALA A 393 -17.96 4.14 10.51
N LEU A 394 -17.76 4.69 11.71
CA LEU A 394 -18.31 4.11 12.96
C LEU A 394 -19.83 4.07 13.00
N ASN A 395 -20.50 4.90 12.21
CA ASN A 395 -21.94 4.93 12.06
C ASN A 395 -22.46 4.10 10.88
N ALA A 396 -21.61 3.32 10.23
CA ALA A 396 -22.05 2.34 9.24
C ALA A 396 -22.82 1.21 9.95
N PHE A 397 -23.98 0.86 9.42
CA PHE A 397 -24.79 -0.24 9.94
C PHE A 397 -25.11 -1.26 8.83
N PRO A 398 -25.31 -2.54 9.18
CA PRO A 398 -25.53 -3.59 8.18
C PRO A 398 -26.95 -3.46 7.58
N VAL A 399 -27.02 -3.34 6.26
CA VAL A 399 -28.26 -3.46 5.48
C VAL A 399 -28.24 -4.77 4.73
N THR A 400 -29.23 -5.63 4.96
CA THR A 400 -29.35 -6.92 4.28
C THR A 400 -30.26 -6.79 3.07
N LEU A 401 -29.70 -6.90 1.88
CA LEU A 401 -30.41 -6.88 0.60
C LEU A 401 -30.62 -8.31 0.11
N ARG A 402 -31.83 -8.60 -0.35
CA ARG A 402 -32.29 -9.95 -0.73
C ARG A 402 -32.82 -9.98 -2.16
N PRO A 403 -32.45 -11.00 -2.94
CA PRO A 403 -33.00 -11.20 -4.27
C PRO A 403 -34.47 -11.62 -4.21
N GLY A 404 -35.30 -11.01 -5.04
CA GLY A 404 -36.71 -11.37 -5.23
C GLY A 404 -36.90 -12.35 -6.39
N ALA A 405 -38.00 -13.09 -6.39
CA ALA A 405 -38.37 -13.99 -7.50
C ALA A 405 -38.73 -13.24 -8.78
N ASP A 406 -38.99 -11.95 -8.67
CA ASP A 406 -39.30 -11.01 -9.75
C ASP A 406 -38.07 -10.29 -10.37
N GLY A 407 -36.86 -10.66 -9.94
CA GLY A 407 -35.61 -10.00 -10.34
C GLY A 407 -35.30 -8.73 -9.54
N GLY A 408 -36.13 -8.37 -8.57
CA GLY A 408 -35.91 -7.23 -7.67
C GLY A 408 -34.86 -7.51 -6.60
N LEU A 409 -34.22 -6.47 -6.09
CA LEU A 409 -33.35 -6.50 -4.92
C LEU A 409 -33.97 -5.63 -3.82
N GLY A 410 -34.29 -6.23 -2.66
CA GLY A 410 -34.99 -5.53 -1.60
C GLY A 410 -34.69 -6.07 -0.21
N LEU A 411 -35.47 -5.66 0.79
CA LEU A 411 -35.27 -6.09 2.18
C LEU A 411 -35.99 -7.38 2.53
N ARG A 412 -37.02 -7.76 1.77
CA ARG A 412 -37.84 -8.94 2.06
C ARG A 412 -37.28 -10.18 1.39
N PRO A 413 -37.26 -11.34 2.07
CA PRO A 413 -36.89 -12.58 1.44
C PRO A 413 -37.89 -12.99 0.36
N ALA A 414 -37.41 -13.66 -0.68
CA ALA A 414 -38.29 -14.32 -1.65
C ALA A 414 -39.16 -15.40 -0.95
N PRO A 415 -40.33 -15.77 -1.50
CA PRO A 415 -41.11 -16.88 -1.00
C PRO A 415 -40.29 -18.17 -0.90
N ARG A 416 -40.60 -19.03 0.08
CA ARG A 416 -39.92 -20.33 0.20
C ARG A 416 -40.09 -21.15 -1.08
N GLY A 417 -39.01 -21.79 -1.52
CA GLY A 417 -39.00 -22.59 -2.74
C GLY A 417 -38.73 -21.78 -4.02
N SER A 418 -38.62 -20.47 -3.91
CA SER A 418 -38.17 -19.64 -5.05
C SER A 418 -36.71 -19.94 -5.38
N THR A 419 -36.45 -20.37 -6.62
CA THR A 419 -35.10 -20.69 -7.10
C THR A 419 -34.80 -19.98 -8.41
N ALA A 420 -33.53 -19.74 -8.66
CA ALA A 420 -33.01 -19.33 -9.95
C ALA A 420 -31.72 -20.12 -10.25
N THR A 421 -31.37 -20.23 -11.52
CA THR A 421 -30.24 -21.06 -11.95
C THR A 421 -29.38 -20.34 -12.95
N PHE A 422 -28.07 -20.49 -12.82
CA PHE A 422 -27.09 -20.11 -13.85
C PHE A 422 -26.05 -21.23 -13.99
N THR A 423 -25.24 -21.17 -15.04
CA THR A 423 -24.15 -22.13 -15.28
C THR A 423 -22.82 -21.39 -15.15
N ASP A 424 -21.87 -21.99 -14.47
CA ASP A 424 -20.46 -21.57 -14.51
C ASP A 424 -19.88 -21.97 -15.87
N ALA A 425 -20.24 -21.20 -16.89
CA ALA A 425 -20.00 -21.51 -18.29
C ALA A 425 -18.78 -20.74 -18.84
N PRO A 426 -18.08 -21.33 -19.85
CA PRO A 426 -17.06 -20.59 -20.58
C PRO A 426 -17.70 -19.42 -21.32
N GLY A 427 -17.01 -18.29 -21.35
CA GLY A 427 -17.29 -17.17 -22.20
C GLY A 427 -16.80 -17.40 -23.64
N ASP A 428 -16.81 -16.34 -24.46
CA ASP A 428 -16.44 -16.41 -25.88
C ASP A 428 -15.01 -16.91 -26.15
N ARG A 429 -14.14 -16.83 -25.15
CA ARG A 429 -12.73 -17.26 -25.24
C ARG A 429 -12.44 -18.59 -24.52
N GLY A 430 -13.43 -19.18 -23.89
CA GLY A 430 -13.27 -20.38 -23.07
C GLY A 430 -12.78 -20.12 -21.64
N ASP A 431 -12.57 -18.87 -21.25
CA ASP A 431 -11.95 -18.42 -20.00
C ASP A 431 -12.96 -17.84 -18.97
N GLY A 432 -14.23 -18.15 -19.07
CA GLY A 432 -15.29 -17.58 -18.23
C GLY A 432 -15.95 -16.35 -18.84
N VAL A 433 -16.74 -15.64 -18.03
CA VAL A 433 -17.57 -14.50 -18.46
C VAL A 433 -16.95 -13.20 -17.97
N THR A 434 -16.88 -12.18 -18.83
CA THR A 434 -16.35 -10.86 -18.46
C THR A 434 -17.31 -10.07 -17.58
N GLU A 435 -16.80 -9.18 -16.72
CA GLU A 435 -17.67 -8.27 -15.95
C GLU A 435 -18.57 -7.42 -16.85
N SER A 436 -18.09 -6.97 -18.01
CA SER A 436 -18.91 -6.27 -18.99
C SER A 436 -20.14 -7.09 -19.40
N GLN A 437 -19.98 -8.39 -19.66
CA GLN A 437 -21.08 -9.29 -19.96
C GLN A 437 -21.99 -9.54 -18.75
N MET A 438 -21.40 -9.62 -17.55
CA MET A 438 -22.16 -9.85 -16.29
C MET A 438 -23.10 -8.67 -15.98
N VAL A 439 -22.67 -7.43 -16.20
CA VAL A 439 -23.43 -6.24 -15.83
C VAL A 439 -24.29 -5.65 -16.94
N ALA A 440 -24.05 -6.01 -18.20
CA ALA A 440 -24.87 -5.52 -19.32
C ALA A 440 -26.29 -6.10 -19.24
N ASP A 441 -27.29 -5.26 -19.58
CA ASP A 441 -28.70 -5.62 -19.65
C ASP A 441 -29.20 -6.42 -18.42
N PRO A 442 -29.17 -5.81 -17.22
CA PRO A 442 -29.41 -6.55 -15.96
C PRO A 442 -30.83 -7.10 -15.83
N THR A 443 -31.76 -6.66 -16.68
CA THR A 443 -33.16 -7.13 -16.70
C THR A 443 -33.37 -8.33 -17.62
N ALA A 444 -32.44 -8.62 -18.53
CA ALA A 444 -32.50 -9.77 -19.40
C ALA A 444 -32.03 -11.06 -18.69
N ALA A 445 -32.73 -12.14 -18.90
CA ALA A 445 -32.29 -13.47 -18.48
C ALA A 445 -31.04 -13.89 -19.28
N ARG A 446 -30.00 -14.31 -18.56
CA ARG A 446 -28.77 -14.84 -19.14
C ARG A 446 -28.42 -16.19 -18.50
N PRO A 447 -27.98 -17.20 -19.25
CA PRO A 447 -27.71 -18.52 -18.70
C PRO A 447 -26.47 -18.57 -17.78
N TYR A 448 -25.58 -17.60 -17.90
CA TYR A 448 -24.30 -17.56 -17.18
C TYR A 448 -24.31 -16.65 -15.96
N ARG A 449 -25.42 -15.95 -15.65
CA ARG A 449 -25.52 -15.06 -14.49
C ARG A 449 -26.95 -14.85 -14.02
N LEU A 450 -27.09 -14.41 -12.74
CA LEU A 450 -28.32 -13.84 -12.18
C LEU A 450 -28.07 -12.37 -11.81
N ALA A 451 -29.03 -11.49 -12.08
CA ALA A 451 -28.96 -10.10 -11.68
C ALA A 451 -30.25 -9.69 -10.96
N TYR A 452 -30.10 -8.98 -9.86
CA TYR A 452 -31.19 -8.50 -9.01
C TYR A 452 -30.99 -7.00 -8.78
N VAL A 453 -31.99 -6.18 -9.10
CA VAL A 453 -31.86 -4.72 -9.13
C VAL A 453 -32.85 -4.08 -8.16
N SER A 454 -32.38 -3.13 -7.36
CA SER A 454 -33.24 -2.37 -6.44
C SER A 454 -34.14 -1.39 -7.22
N PRO A 455 -35.24 -0.89 -6.59
CA PRO A 455 -35.86 0.37 -7.00
C PRO A 455 -34.82 1.52 -6.99
N PRO A 456 -35.09 2.64 -7.69
CA PRO A 456 -34.23 3.82 -7.58
C PRO A 456 -34.15 4.30 -6.14
N LEU A 457 -32.94 4.62 -5.69
CA LEU A 457 -32.69 5.09 -4.34
C LEU A 457 -33.34 6.47 -4.10
N PRO A 458 -34.10 6.66 -3.06
CA PRO A 458 -34.71 7.95 -2.75
C PRO A 458 -33.74 8.96 -2.15
N MET A 459 -32.58 8.49 -1.66
CA MET A 459 -31.54 9.29 -1.03
C MET A 459 -30.16 8.69 -1.27
N SER A 460 -29.12 9.46 -1.03
CA SER A 460 -27.74 8.94 -1.05
C SER A 460 -27.52 7.89 0.04
N ALA A 461 -26.77 6.84 -0.32
CA ALA A 461 -26.31 5.81 0.59
C ALA A 461 -24.80 5.60 0.41
N ARG A 462 -24.02 5.78 1.47
CA ARG A 462 -22.58 5.52 1.42
C ARG A 462 -22.29 4.13 1.96
N LEU A 463 -21.71 3.28 1.13
CA LEU A 463 -21.05 2.05 1.58
C LEU A 463 -19.74 2.46 2.26
N SER A 464 -19.46 1.97 3.46
CA SER A 464 -18.16 2.12 4.13
C SER A 464 -17.80 0.82 4.82
N GLY A 465 -16.86 0.07 4.24
CA GLY A 465 -16.41 -1.23 4.75
C GLY A 465 -16.58 -2.39 3.76
N THR A 466 -16.73 -3.61 4.29
CA THR A 466 -16.68 -4.86 3.51
C THR A 466 -18.06 -5.51 3.40
N PRO A 467 -18.68 -5.57 2.23
CA PRO A 467 -19.89 -6.37 2.01
C PRO A 467 -19.63 -7.87 2.19
N THR A 468 -20.68 -8.60 2.61
CA THR A 468 -20.63 -10.05 2.81
C THR A 468 -21.78 -10.72 2.06
N VAL A 469 -21.43 -11.69 1.24
CA VAL A 469 -22.38 -12.48 0.45
C VAL A 469 -22.71 -13.77 1.20
N ASN A 470 -23.98 -14.14 1.19
CA ASN A 470 -24.48 -15.43 1.69
C ASN A 470 -25.35 -16.06 0.61
N LEU A 471 -24.84 -17.08 -0.03
CA LEU A 471 -25.56 -17.86 -1.04
C LEU A 471 -26.01 -19.21 -0.46
N ARG A 472 -27.29 -19.56 -0.69
CA ARG A 472 -27.79 -20.90 -0.48
C ARG A 472 -27.93 -21.59 -1.85
N ILE A 473 -27.03 -22.53 -2.14
CA ILE A 473 -26.92 -23.14 -3.47
C ILE A 473 -26.96 -24.67 -3.41
N LYS A 474 -27.34 -25.27 -4.51
CA LYS A 474 -27.04 -26.68 -4.84
C LYS A 474 -26.39 -26.72 -6.24
N LEU A 475 -25.45 -27.63 -6.41
CA LEU A 475 -24.72 -27.87 -7.65
C LEU A 475 -25.10 -29.28 -8.19
N ASP A 476 -24.89 -29.49 -9.47
CA ASP A 476 -24.84 -30.79 -10.11
C ASP A 476 -23.45 -31.44 -10.11
N GLY A 477 -22.43 -30.67 -9.74
CA GLY A 477 -21.02 -31.07 -9.57
C GLY A 477 -20.50 -30.91 -8.14
N PRO A 478 -19.21 -31.20 -7.92
CA PRO A 478 -18.57 -31.13 -6.58
C PRO A 478 -18.20 -29.71 -6.17
N THR A 479 -17.98 -28.80 -7.12
CA THR A 479 -17.68 -27.39 -6.87
C THR A 479 -18.11 -26.51 -8.05
N ALA A 480 -18.02 -25.20 -7.87
CA ALA A 480 -18.13 -24.17 -8.89
C ALA A 480 -17.40 -22.91 -8.43
N ASN A 481 -16.81 -22.18 -9.37
CA ASN A 481 -16.35 -20.82 -9.13
C ASN A 481 -17.57 -19.92 -9.00
N LEU A 482 -17.57 -19.04 -8.00
CA LEU A 482 -18.67 -18.13 -7.73
C LEU A 482 -18.16 -16.69 -7.64
N THR A 483 -18.75 -15.83 -8.45
CA THR A 483 -18.52 -14.39 -8.44
C THR A 483 -19.74 -13.65 -7.94
N ALA A 484 -19.55 -12.66 -7.08
CA ALA A 484 -20.59 -11.71 -6.68
C ALA A 484 -20.11 -10.29 -6.92
N LEU A 485 -20.92 -9.52 -7.67
CA LEU A 485 -20.68 -8.10 -7.92
C LEU A 485 -21.77 -7.27 -7.25
N LEU A 486 -21.36 -6.22 -6.55
CA LEU A 486 -22.24 -5.14 -6.11
C LEU A 486 -22.10 -4.01 -7.13
N VAL A 487 -23.19 -3.68 -7.81
CA VAL A 487 -23.18 -2.77 -8.96
C VAL A 487 -24.04 -1.54 -8.69
N ASP A 488 -23.56 -0.38 -9.14
CA ASP A 488 -24.31 0.86 -9.20
C ASP A 488 -24.76 1.13 -10.64
N TYR A 489 -26.07 1.14 -10.87
CA TYR A 489 -26.67 1.60 -12.12
C TYR A 489 -27.20 3.02 -11.96
N GLY A 490 -26.47 3.97 -12.51
CA GLY A 490 -26.76 5.38 -12.50
C GLY A 490 -25.64 6.17 -13.15
N GLU A 491 -25.99 7.12 -14.00
CA GLU A 491 -24.99 7.96 -14.67
C GLU A 491 -24.28 8.83 -13.63
N ASP A 492 -22.97 8.70 -13.53
CA ASP A 492 -22.13 9.47 -12.63
C ASP A 492 -20.71 9.63 -13.18
N THR A 493 -20.04 10.70 -12.72
CA THR A 493 -18.63 10.95 -13.01
C THR A 493 -17.79 10.42 -11.86
N ARG A 494 -16.85 9.54 -12.20
CA ARG A 494 -15.98 8.81 -11.25
C ARG A 494 -14.53 8.90 -11.67
N VAL A 495 -13.61 8.62 -10.78
CA VAL A 495 -12.19 8.43 -11.14
C VAL A 495 -12.08 7.29 -12.15
N ASP A 496 -11.34 7.49 -13.23
CA ASP A 496 -11.10 6.48 -14.27
C ASP A 496 -9.98 5.52 -13.85
N TYR A 497 -10.22 4.77 -12.77
CA TYR A 497 -9.22 3.86 -12.20
C TYR A 497 -8.87 2.66 -13.07
N LEU A 498 -9.72 2.31 -14.04
CA LEU A 498 -9.48 1.24 -15.02
C LEU A 498 -8.76 1.75 -16.26
N GLY A 499 -8.73 3.05 -16.47
CA GLY A 499 -8.04 3.68 -17.57
C GLY A 499 -6.51 3.68 -17.42
N ARG A 500 -5.83 4.02 -18.51
CA ARG A 500 -4.37 4.17 -18.49
C ARG A 500 -3.96 5.22 -17.44
N GLY A 501 -3.00 4.87 -16.57
CA GLY A 501 -2.54 5.72 -15.48
C GLY A 501 -3.34 5.58 -14.18
N SER A 502 -4.24 4.58 -14.08
CA SER A 502 -4.94 4.23 -12.83
C SER A 502 -5.70 5.41 -12.19
N GLY A 503 -6.22 6.32 -13.01
CA GLY A 503 -6.97 7.49 -12.56
C GLY A 503 -6.20 8.80 -12.54
N ILE A 504 -4.95 8.84 -12.98
CA ILE A 504 -4.16 10.07 -13.14
C ILE A 504 -3.63 10.25 -14.57
N ARG A 505 -3.31 11.49 -14.91
CA ARG A 505 -2.53 11.87 -16.08
C ARG A 505 -1.36 12.74 -15.65
N THR A 506 -0.15 12.41 -16.12
CA THR A 506 1.06 13.22 -15.93
C THR A 506 1.03 14.42 -16.86
N LEU A 507 1.39 15.60 -16.32
CA LEU A 507 1.43 16.88 -17.02
C LEU A 507 2.87 17.20 -17.45
N ASP A 508 3.03 18.26 -18.25
CA ASP A 508 4.34 18.80 -18.63
C ASP A 508 4.87 19.84 -17.63
N THR A 509 4.06 20.26 -16.67
CA THR A 509 4.44 21.17 -15.58
C THR A 509 5.08 20.39 -14.44
N GLU A 510 5.97 21.03 -13.69
CA GLU A 510 6.70 20.43 -12.58
C GLU A 510 6.50 21.22 -11.29
N SER A 511 6.57 20.54 -10.17
CA SER A 511 6.69 21.14 -8.83
C SER A 511 7.88 20.54 -8.09
N CYS A 512 8.57 21.37 -7.30
CA CYS A 512 9.81 21.00 -6.63
C CYS A 512 9.60 20.90 -5.12
N HIS A 513 10.15 19.84 -4.50
CA HIS A 513 9.96 19.53 -3.09
C HIS A 513 11.33 19.27 -2.41
N GLY A 514 11.91 20.32 -1.83
CA GLY A 514 13.18 20.23 -1.12
C GLY A 514 14.34 20.94 -1.82
N GLU A 515 15.56 20.49 -1.55
CA GLU A 515 16.79 20.98 -2.14
C GLU A 515 17.41 19.90 -3.05
N GLY A 516 18.19 20.30 -4.02
CA GLY A 516 18.81 19.37 -4.96
C GLY A 516 20.24 19.71 -5.34
N THR A 517 20.79 18.89 -6.22
CA THR A 517 22.05 19.07 -6.94
C THR A 517 21.80 18.95 -8.44
N PRO A 518 22.78 19.26 -9.32
CA PRO A 518 22.64 19.00 -10.76
C PRO A 518 22.42 17.52 -11.12
N ASP A 519 22.80 16.59 -10.23
CA ASP A 519 22.65 15.16 -10.44
C ASP A 519 21.33 14.61 -9.86
N ASP A 520 20.75 15.31 -8.90
CA ASP A 520 19.58 14.91 -8.13
C ASP A 520 18.71 16.13 -7.84
N ASP A 521 17.81 16.45 -8.76
CA ASP A 521 16.90 17.57 -8.60
C ASP A 521 15.60 17.15 -7.89
N PRO A 522 14.97 18.08 -7.13
CA PRO A 522 13.77 17.79 -6.35
C PRO A 522 12.47 18.01 -7.12
N CYS A 523 12.51 18.13 -8.45
CA CYS A 523 11.39 18.54 -9.28
C CYS A 523 10.74 17.34 -9.98
N TYR A 524 9.43 17.25 -9.87
CA TYR A 524 8.61 16.14 -10.38
C TYR A 524 7.47 16.68 -11.21
N ARG A 525 7.14 15.98 -12.29
CA ARG A 525 5.98 16.30 -13.10
C ARG A 525 4.71 16.29 -12.27
N GLU A 526 3.90 17.30 -12.47
CA GLU A 526 2.58 17.36 -11.85
C GLU A 526 1.63 16.35 -12.47
N THR A 527 0.57 16.03 -11.75
CA THR A 527 -0.44 15.08 -12.16
C THR A 527 -1.82 15.67 -11.93
N GLU A 528 -2.80 15.20 -12.69
CA GLU A 528 -4.21 15.54 -12.47
C GLU A 528 -5.07 14.28 -12.48
N ALA A 529 -6.20 14.33 -11.76
CA ALA A 529 -7.18 13.26 -11.76
C ALA A 529 -7.85 13.14 -13.12
N VAL A 530 -7.95 11.91 -13.63
CA VAL A 530 -8.74 11.57 -14.83
C VAL A 530 -10.06 10.97 -14.37
N THR A 531 -11.16 11.48 -14.93
CA THR A 531 -12.52 11.01 -14.62
C THR A 531 -13.24 10.50 -15.86
N VAL A 532 -14.18 9.59 -15.64
CA VAL A 532 -15.06 9.05 -16.67
C VAL A 532 -16.52 9.16 -16.23
N THR A 533 -17.41 9.52 -17.14
CA THR A 533 -18.86 9.46 -16.91
C THR A 533 -19.40 8.15 -17.48
N SER A 534 -20.06 7.37 -16.64
CA SER A 534 -20.55 6.04 -16.99
C SER A 534 -21.91 5.77 -16.35
N PRO A 535 -22.83 5.07 -17.03
CA PRO A 535 -24.12 4.68 -16.49
C PRO A 535 -24.06 3.48 -15.55
N VAL A 536 -22.89 2.87 -15.36
CA VAL A 536 -22.69 1.70 -14.52
C VAL A 536 -21.31 1.73 -13.85
N ASN A 537 -21.24 1.23 -12.61
CA ASN A 537 -19.98 0.98 -11.91
C ASN A 537 -20.07 -0.33 -11.12
N VAL A 538 -19.04 -1.17 -11.24
CA VAL A 538 -18.87 -2.33 -10.35
C VAL A 538 -18.21 -1.84 -9.06
N VAL A 539 -19.02 -1.66 -8.03
CA VAL A 539 -18.60 -1.05 -6.76
C VAL A 539 -17.76 -2.02 -5.93
N ALA A 540 -18.20 -3.27 -5.79
CA ALA A 540 -17.44 -4.27 -5.04
C ALA A 540 -17.52 -5.64 -5.73
N ARG A 541 -16.45 -6.41 -5.61
CA ARG A 541 -16.24 -7.73 -6.21
C ARG A 541 -15.86 -8.74 -5.14
N GLY A 542 -16.23 -9.99 -5.34
CA GLY A 542 -15.77 -11.06 -4.47
C GLY A 542 -15.93 -12.42 -5.12
N TRP A 543 -14.95 -13.28 -4.93
CA TRP A 543 -14.83 -14.60 -5.55
C TRP A 543 -14.61 -15.68 -4.50
N ILE A 544 -15.09 -16.87 -4.79
CA ILE A 544 -14.88 -18.07 -3.98
C ILE A 544 -15.01 -19.34 -4.84
N ASP A 545 -14.14 -20.30 -4.63
CA ASP A 545 -14.43 -21.68 -4.99
C ASP A 545 -15.36 -22.27 -3.93
N ALA A 546 -16.49 -22.81 -4.35
CA ALA A 546 -17.55 -23.28 -3.44
C ALA A 546 -17.07 -24.36 -2.46
N GLN A 547 -16.08 -25.18 -2.81
CA GLN A 547 -15.51 -26.19 -1.92
C GLN A 547 -14.72 -25.59 -0.75
N ASN A 548 -14.16 -24.37 -0.92
CA ASN A 548 -13.41 -23.63 0.12
C ASN A 548 -14.32 -22.86 1.10
N ARG A 549 -15.64 -23.09 1.07
CA ARG A 549 -16.65 -22.39 1.91
C ARG A 549 -16.43 -22.50 3.42
N THR A 550 -15.73 -23.52 3.90
CA THR A 550 -15.50 -23.80 5.32
C THR A 550 -14.05 -23.70 5.74
N SER A 551 -13.11 -23.90 4.83
CA SER A 551 -11.68 -23.84 5.07
C SER A 551 -10.96 -23.44 3.79
N LEU A 552 -9.89 -22.64 3.91
CA LEU A 552 -9.01 -22.31 2.80
C LEU A 552 -7.95 -23.39 2.55
N SER A 553 -7.60 -24.17 3.59
CA SER A 553 -6.54 -25.20 3.54
C SER A 553 -7.06 -26.64 3.53
N ASP A 554 -8.37 -26.82 3.68
CA ASP A 554 -9.01 -28.15 3.68
C ASP A 554 -10.37 -28.04 2.96
N PRO A 555 -10.36 -27.97 1.63
CA PRO A 555 -11.58 -27.80 0.84
C PRO A 555 -12.50 -29.01 1.00
N THR A 556 -13.78 -28.76 1.06
CA THR A 556 -14.80 -29.81 1.18
C THR A 556 -15.73 -29.76 -0.01
N PRO A 557 -15.64 -30.70 -0.97
CA PRO A 557 -16.56 -30.79 -2.10
C PRO A 557 -18.03 -30.76 -1.69
N LEU A 558 -18.86 -30.12 -2.49
CA LEU A 558 -20.31 -30.11 -2.28
C LEU A 558 -20.91 -31.47 -2.69
N THR A 559 -21.92 -31.89 -1.97
CA THR A 559 -22.72 -33.08 -2.38
C THR A 559 -23.67 -32.66 -3.49
N PRO A 560 -23.57 -33.21 -4.71
CA PRO A 560 -24.46 -32.87 -5.81
C PRO A 560 -25.94 -33.02 -5.44
N GLY A 561 -26.77 -32.08 -5.85
CA GLY A 561 -28.19 -32.02 -5.60
C GLY A 561 -28.61 -31.61 -4.18
N ARG A 562 -27.70 -31.46 -3.21
CA ARG A 562 -27.98 -30.94 -1.86
C ARG A 562 -27.73 -29.44 -1.75
N TYR A 563 -28.54 -28.75 -0.95
CA TYR A 563 -28.30 -27.33 -0.65
C TYR A 563 -27.22 -27.15 0.39
N HIS A 564 -26.28 -26.26 0.06
CA HIS A 564 -25.20 -25.78 0.93
C HIS A 564 -25.26 -24.26 1.07
N THR A 565 -24.75 -23.74 2.16
CA THR A 565 -24.55 -22.31 2.34
C THR A 565 -23.09 -21.99 2.08
N VAL A 566 -22.86 -21.05 1.17
CA VAL A 566 -21.54 -20.49 0.86
C VAL A 566 -21.53 -19.04 1.30
N ARG A 567 -20.54 -18.66 2.09
CA ARG A 567 -20.41 -17.27 2.60
C ARG A 567 -18.99 -16.78 2.38
N TRP A 568 -18.88 -15.59 1.79
CA TRP A 568 -17.58 -14.93 1.62
C TRP A 568 -17.72 -13.42 1.66
N ARG A 569 -16.59 -12.72 1.72
CA ARG A 569 -16.50 -11.26 1.67
C ARG A 569 -16.17 -10.82 0.26
N THR A 570 -16.75 -9.70 -0.16
CA THR A 570 -16.24 -8.96 -1.32
C THR A 570 -15.03 -8.13 -0.91
N LEU A 571 -14.37 -7.49 -1.86
CA LEU A 571 -13.39 -6.44 -1.56
C LEU A 571 -14.07 -5.30 -0.79
N PRO A 572 -13.38 -4.69 0.17
CA PRO A 572 -13.89 -3.54 0.92
C PRO A 572 -13.98 -2.31 0.02
N GLN A 573 -14.91 -1.40 0.38
CA GLN A 573 -15.14 -0.18 -0.38
C GLN A 573 -15.53 0.99 0.53
N ASP A 574 -15.36 2.18 -0.03
CA ASP A 574 -16.00 3.39 0.46
C ASP A 574 -16.59 4.14 -0.75
N TYR A 575 -17.90 4.10 -0.91
CA TYR A 575 -18.56 4.52 -2.15
C TYR A 575 -19.93 5.14 -1.88
N VAL A 576 -20.29 6.20 -2.60
CA VAL A 576 -21.58 6.88 -2.46
C VAL A 576 -22.50 6.54 -3.63
N PHE A 577 -23.54 5.77 -3.36
CA PHE A 577 -24.69 5.63 -4.27
C PHE A 577 -25.54 6.90 -4.22
N LYS A 578 -25.83 7.51 -5.35
CA LYS A 578 -26.59 8.77 -5.43
C LYS A 578 -28.12 8.54 -5.47
N PRO A 579 -28.93 9.54 -5.15
CA PRO A 579 -30.39 9.48 -5.36
C PRO A 579 -30.72 9.16 -6.82
N GLY A 580 -31.71 8.32 -7.06
CA GLY A 580 -32.12 7.88 -8.41
C GLY A 580 -31.32 6.71 -8.96
N HIS A 581 -30.14 6.41 -8.41
CA HIS A 581 -29.34 5.23 -8.77
C HIS A 581 -29.99 3.95 -8.25
N ARG A 582 -29.55 2.81 -8.79
CA ARG A 582 -30.02 1.49 -8.38
C ARG A 582 -28.87 0.62 -7.94
N ILE A 583 -29.00 0.00 -6.79
CA ILE A 583 -28.05 -1.03 -6.32
C ILE A 583 -28.43 -2.34 -6.97
N ALA A 584 -27.46 -3.08 -7.48
CA ALA A 584 -27.69 -4.43 -7.97
C ALA A 584 -26.72 -5.45 -7.37
N LEU A 585 -27.21 -6.68 -7.23
CA LEU A 585 -26.41 -7.86 -6.92
C LEU A 585 -26.38 -8.73 -8.19
N VAL A 586 -25.19 -8.95 -8.73
CA VAL A 586 -24.96 -9.87 -9.82
C VAL A 586 -24.22 -11.10 -9.28
N LEU A 587 -24.71 -12.28 -9.64
CA LEU A 587 -24.14 -13.58 -9.27
C LEU A 587 -23.76 -14.30 -10.55
N ALA A 588 -22.54 -14.77 -10.68
CA ALA A 588 -22.01 -15.46 -11.85
C ALA A 588 -21.03 -16.57 -11.45
N GLY A 589 -20.54 -17.29 -12.45
CA GLY A 589 -19.46 -18.25 -12.31
C GLY A 589 -18.08 -17.61 -12.40
N THR A 590 -17.19 -18.23 -13.16
CA THR A 590 -15.80 -17.80 -13.40
C THR A 590 -15.75 -16.41 -14.05
N ASP A 591 -14.96 -15.52 -13.46
CA ASP A 591 -14.75 -14.15 -13.91
C ASP A 591 -13.48 -14.05 -14.75
N ALA A 592 -13.66 -13.95 -16.07
CA ALA A 592 -12.53 -13.91 -17.01
C ALA A 592 -11.66 -12.64 -16.94
N ASP A 593 -12.13 -11.59 -16.27
CA ASP A 593 -11.37 -10.35 -16.16
C ASP A 593 -10.39 -10.38 -14.96
N TYR A 594 -10.67 -11.22 -13.94
CA TYR A 594 -9.94 -11.15 -12.67
C TYR A 594 -9.41 -12.49 -12.13
N ASN A 595 -9.68 -13.62 -12.77
CA ASN A 595 -9.11 -14.89 -12.35
C ASN A 595 -8.66 -15.77 -13.53
N THR A 596 -7.80 -16.73 -13.22
CA THR A 596 -7.23 -17.68 -14.19
C THR A 596 -7.91 -19.04 -14.15
N GLU A 597 -9.06 -19.14 -13.44
CA GLU A 597 -9.78 -20.37 -13.31
C GLU A 597 -10.43 -20.84 -14.62
N THR A 598 -10.50 -22.15 -14.76
CA THR A 598 -11.31 -22.76 -15.82
C THR A 598 -12.75 -22.91 -15.35
N PRO A 599 -13.73 -22.49 -16.14
CA PRO A 599 -15.15 -22.70 -15.83
C PRO A 599 -15.46 -24.19 -15.59
N THR A 600 -16.17 -24.48 -14.53
CA THR A 600 -16.49 -25.88 -14.13
C THR A 600 -17.63 -26.49 -14.94
N ASN A 601 -18.37 -25.69 -15.68
CA ASN A 601 -19.64 -26.02 -16.35
C ASN A 601 -20.74 -26.49 -15.38
N ALA A 602 -20.56 -26.32 -14.06
CA ALA A 602 -21.55 -26.70 -13.07
C ALA A 602 -22.80 -25.83 -13.17
N GLN A 603 -23.97 -26.46 -13.06
CA GLN A 603 -25.23 -25.77 -12.91
C GLN A 603 -25.43 -25.36 -11.45
N VAL A 604 -25.52 -24.06 -11.22
CA VAL A 604 -25.69 -23.46 -9.89
C VAL A 604 -27.16 -23.10 -9.69
N THR A 605 -27.88 -23.85 -8.86
CA THR A 605 -29.25 -23.50 -8.45
C THR A 605 -29.21 -22.73 -7.13
N VAL A 606 -29.69 -21.51 -7.12
CA VAL A 606 -29.74 -20.59 -5.96
C VAL A 606 -31.12 -20.65 -5.32
N ASP A 607 -31.20 -20.95 -4.02
CA ASP A 607 -32.41 -20.76 -3.19
C ASP A 607 -32.47 -19.27 -2.79
N LEU A 608 -33.35 -18.51 -3.43
CA LEU A 608 -33.48 -17.07 -3.22
C LEU A 608 -33.95 -16.72 -1.81
N SER A 609 -34.74 -17.60 -1.16
CA SER A 609 -35.23 -17.36 0.20
C SER A 609 -34.11 -17.37 1.25
N GLY A 610 -33.02 -18.10 0.98
CA GLY A 610 -31.86 -18.24 1.84
C GLY A 610 -30.65 -17.36 1.42
N THR A 611 -30.79 -16.59 0.34
CA THR A 611 -29.70 -15.83 -0.28
C THR A 611 -29.82 -14.33 0.04
N PHE A 612 -28.67 -13.68 0.34
CA PHE A 612 -28.61 -12.24 0.61
C PHE A 612 -27.18 -11.69 0.53
N ILE A 613 -27.07 -10.38 0.36
CA ILE A 613 -25.84 -9.63 0.60
C ILE A 613 -26.05 -8.66 1.77
N THR A 614 -25.10 -8.58 2.67
CA THR A 614 -25.08 -7.59 3.75
C THR A 614 -24.07 -6.51 3.42
N VAL A 615 -24.53 -5.27 3.34
CA VAL A 615 -23.75 -4.09 2.96
C VAL A 615 -23.66 -3.14 4.15
N PRO A 616 -22.46 -2.74 4.62
CA PRO A 616 -22.31 -1.71 5.65
C PRO A 616 -22.59 -0.34 5.05
N VAL A 617 -23.69 0.32 5.49
CA VAL A 617 -24.20 1.57 4.91
C VAL A 617 -24.21 2.68 5.92
N VAL A 618 -23.79 3.87 5.51
CA VAL A 618 -23.99 5.14 6.21
C VAL A 618 -25.12 5.91 5.51
N LEU A 619 -26.13 6.28 6.26
CA LEU A 619 -27.21 7.15 5.78
C LEU A 619 -27.16 8.49 6.52
N ALA A 620 -27.37 9.58 5.80
CA ALA A 620 -27.46 10.91 6.40
C ALA A 620 -28.70 11.03 7.31
N ARG A 621 -29.79 10.34 6.96
CA ARG A 621 -31.07 10.26 7.68
C ARG A 621 -31.76 8.95 7.35
N GLY A 622 -32.66 8.52 8.22
CA GLY A 622 -33.53 7.37 7.95
C GLY A 622 -32.93 6.03 8.37
N THR A 623 -33.57 4.97 7.91
CA THR A 623 -33.27 3.56 8.20
C THR A 623 -33.08 2.76 6.92
N ALA A 624 -32.72 1.48 7.03
CA ALA A 624 -32.66 0.57 5.89
C ALA A 624 -33.99 0.51 5.10
N ALA A 625 -35.14 0.65 5.78
CA ALA A 625 -36.46 0.65 5.14
C ALA A 625 -36.66 1.87 4.22
N ASP A 626 -36.06 2.99 4.58
CA ASP A 626 -36.17 4.23 3.79
C ASP A 626 -35.24 4.19 2.55
N LEU A 627 -34.20 3.36 2.59
CA LEU A 627 -33.26 3.21 1.48
C LEU A 627 -33.88 2.46 0.29
N VAL A 628 -34.69 1.43 0.56
CA VAL A 628 -35.27 0.56 -0.48
C VAL A 628 -36.80 0.52 -0.27
N ALA A 629 -37.44 1.67 -0.43
CA ALA A 629 -38.89 1.77 -0.32
C ALA A 629 -39.59 0.94 -1.42
N PRO A 630 -40.71 0.29 -1.14
CA PRO A 630 -41.47 -0.45 -2.16
C PRO A 630 -41.95 0.52 -3.23
N GLN A 631 -41.34 0.52 -4.37
CA GLN A 631 -41.87 1.17 -5.57
C GLN A 631 -42.21 0.07 -6.58
N THR A 632 -43.27 0.26 -7.33
CA THR A 632 -43.57 -0.62 -8.46
C THR A 632 -42.36 -0.60 -9.40
N MET A 633 -41.87 -1.80 -9.74
CA MET A 633 -40.82 -1.95 -10.76
C MET A 633 -41.25 -1.18 -11.99
N SER A 634 -40.59 -0.08 -12.28
CA SER A 634 -40.83 0.70 -13.49
C SER A 634 -40.32 -0.09 -14.70
N THR A 635 -40.75 0.29 -15.88
CA THR A 635 -40.27 -0.24 -17.18
C THR A 635 -38.79 0.07 -17.45
N TRP A 636 -37.98 0.29 -16.37
CA TRP A 636 -36.56 0.58 -16.51
C TRP A 636 -35.82 -0.62 -17.10
N GLN A 637 -35.10 -0.35 -18.16
CA GLN A 637 -34.13 -1.28 -18.75
C GLN A 637 -32.74 -0.68 -18.48
N GLY A 638 -31.84 -1.48 -17.95
CA GLY A 638 -30.45 -1.07 -17.74
C GLY A 638 -29.70 -0.84 -19.06
N PRO A 639 -28.44 -0.42 -19.00
CA PRO A 639 -27.60 -0.29 -20.18
C PRO A 639 -27.47 -1.64 -20.89
N THR A 640 -27.83 -1.70 -22.16
CA THR A 640 -27.81 -2.94 -22.98
C THR A 640 -26.39 -3.32 -23.40
N GLU A 641 -25.53 -2.32 -23.54
CA GLU A 641 -24.11 -2.49 -23.85
C GLU A 641 -23.30 -1.80 -22.76
N VAL A 642 -22.32 -2.51 -22.21
CA VAL A 642 -21.37 -2.03 -21.20
C VAL A 642 -19.99 -2.45 -21.66
N THR A 643 -19.08 -1.49 -21.71
CA THR A 643 -17.65 -1.75 -21.88
C THR A 643 -16.94 -1.28 -20.63
N LEU A 644 -16.51 -2.23 -19.82
CA LEU A 644 -15.58 -1.97 -18.72
C LEU A 644 -14.18 -2.25 -19.26
N PRO A 645 -13.22 -1.32 -19.11
CA PRO A 645 -11.84 -1.59 -19.44
C PRO A 645 -11.35 -2.79 -18.62
N ARG A 646 -10.70 -3.73 -19.30
CA ARG A 646 -9.95 -4.78 -18.59
C ARG A 646 -8.75 -4.13 -17.94
N GLN A 647 -8.47 -4.46 -16.70
CA GLN A 647 -7.19 -4.10 -16.13
C GLN A 647 -6.09 -4.80 -16.94
N PRO A 648 -5.14 -4.08 -17.55
CA PRO A 648 -3.99 -4.75 -18.13
C PRO A 648 -3.30 -5.51 -16.99
N ARG A 649 -2.96 -6.77 -17.21
CA ARG A 649 -2.02 -7.48 -16.34
C ARG A 649 -0.79 -6.59 -16.29
N GLN A 650 -0.52 -5.95 -15.15
CA GLN A 650 0.44 -4.84 -15.08
C GLN A 650 1.90 -5.27 -15.35
N PHE A 651 2.16 -6.56 -15.50
CA PHE A 651 3.49 -7.12 -15.60
C PHE A 651 3.65 -8.22 -16.67
N HIS A 652 2.74 -8.30 -17.67
CA HIS A 652 2.91 -9.24 -18.79
C HIS A 652 3.09 -8.53 -20.11
#